data_5cb5e4c9e6b34097ebf48ac921d1884d
#
_entry.id   5cb5e4c9e6b34097ebf48ac921d1884d
#
_cell.length_a   1.000
_cell.length_b   1.000
_cell.length_c   1.000
_cell.angle_alpha   90.00
_cell.angle_beta   90.00
_cell.angle_gamma   90.00
#
_symmetry.space_group_name_H-M   'P 1'
#
loop_
_entity.id
_entity.type
_entity.pdbx_description
1 polymer ?
#
loop_
_entity_poly.entity_id
_entity_poly.type
_entity_poly.pdbx_seq_one_letter_code
_entity_poly.pdbx_strand_id
1 'polypeptide(L)'
;MPAFRLPRLRLTRRRVIAGSAALVILAGSVAWAAWPTSPPYTTVEQMLTVRSGPRGDESIRLDTTFYLPRSASQAKPVPAILLAHGFGGTKRSVAGDARDFADRGYAVLTWTARGFGRSGGQIRLNDPDYEVRDAQELLDWLVGRPEIARDGSTDPRVGVVGGSYGGALALMLAGRDSRVDAIVPMITWNDLARSFLPGGADGEPAAGVFKKQWAGLFFGAGGRDPSGIADLLAGGITIPTDLADRLAAATDPECGRFAREVCDAYLDLAASGRASEATVALLRRSSPASYLDGVTAPTLLIQGQADSLFPLSEAVANYNGIAARGTPARVDWFTGGHDGGAGPLSDQNRLRFLTIRWLDYYLKGEGDNPGTGFTFSRVTGFDADTRRLTTSGFSTDAFPTSPGTTTMVVSGPAQRIANPPDGTPAALSTLPGTGGGLTSLLNGATLELPGQHADFYSEPLGSNLDVVGAPTVRIRAASPTGEAVLFAKLYDVEPGAGASLPFGLAAPIRLTGLPTTIDEAQPVTVTLPTIVHRFEAGHRLGLTLSTSDQAYTTPVEPTVYTVDLPGGTTTLTLPQVTGAPITNPEVIWRYVLAALAAAVALGVVAAIVVARLRRRRNAVAVVEEFADTPLVVRGLRKEYADGFVAVAGVDFTVQRGQVVGLLGPNGAGKTTTRRVLLGLSRPTRGELLVFGHHLRPGADVLTRLGALVEGPGFLPHVSGMKNLKLYWRSTGRPAADAHLDEALEIAGLGDAIHRKVRKYSHGMKQRLAIAQAMLGRPELLVLDEPTDGLDPPQIAEMRKVLHRYAASGSGRAVLLSSHLLAEVEQTCTHVVVMHRGEIVADGPVADIVGDSPVVQFDVTDVPAASEVLGGIDGVRSVAADGRGGLVVDLDGTARSDVVSALVRAGVGVDRVVPRKRLEDAFLALVGGDTKASGER
;
A
#
# COMPACT_ATOMS: atom_id res chain seq x y z
N MET A 1 -35.95 8.25 27.00
CA MET A 1 -34.79 8.50 26.08
C MET A 1 -35.25 8.09 24.68
N PRO A 2 -35.36 9.01 23.72
CA PRO A 2 -35.84 8.64 22.39
C PRO A 2 -34.66 8.06 21.58
N ALA A 3 -34.92 6.92 20.96
CA ALA A 3 -34.00 6.21 20.11
C ALA A 3 -33.68 7.03 18.85
N PHE A 4 -32.42 7.38 18.68
CA PHE A 4 -31.88 7.98 17.44
C PHE A 4 -31.96 6.95 16.30
N ARG A 5 -32.93 7.11 15.41
CA ARG A 5 -32.98 6.37 14.15
C ARG A 5 -32.01 7.03 13.17
N LEU A 6 -30.88 6.37 12.88
CA LEU A 6 -29.99 6.74 11.80
C LEU A 6 -30.72 6.75 10.45
N PRO A 7 -30.63 7.82 9.65
CA PRO A 7 -31.26 7.87 8.35
C PRO A 7 -30.60 6.85 7.40
N ARG A 8 -31.40 5.96 6.82
CA ARG A 8 -30.97 5.02 5.79
C ARG A 8 -30.45 5.82 4.59
N LEU A 9 -29.13 5.85 4.40
CA LEU A 9 -28.46 6.39 3.23
C LEU A 9 -28.86 5.56 2.00
N ARG A 10 -29.80 6.07 1.19
CA ARG A 10 -30.04 5.52 -0.15
C ARG A 10 -28.87 5.91 -1.04
N LEU A 11 -27.93 4.98 -1.20
CA LEU A 11 -26.84 5.08 -2.16
C LEU A 11 -27.42 5.06 -3.58
N THR A 12 -27.40 6.20 -4.29
CA THR A 12 -27.79 6.25 -5.69
C THR A 12 -26.77 5.51 -6.55
N ARG A 13 -27.21 4.85 -7.60
CA ARG A 13 -26.43 4.00 -8.52
C ARG A 13 -25.16 4.67 -9.04
N ARG A 14 -25.18 6.00 -9.28
CA ARG A 14 -24.00 6.78 -9.67
C ARG A 14 -22.92 6.88 -8.59
N ARG A 15 -23.29 6.84 -7.31
CA ARG A 15 -22.33 6.84 -6.19
C ARG A 15 -21.73 5.46 -5.96
N VAL A 16 -22.50 4.40 -6.20
CA VAL A 16 -22.00 3.03 -6.18
C VAL A 16 -21.03 2.83 -7.35
N ILE A 17 -21.36 3.30 -8.56
CA ILE A 17 -20.48 3.22 -9.74
C ILE A 17 -19.21 4.06 -9.56
N ALA A 18 -19.33 5.30 -9.04
CA ALA A 18 -18.17 6.14 -8.77
C ALA A 18 -17.31 5.57 -7.62
N GLY A 19 -17.93 5.04 -6.58
CA GLY A 19 -17.22 4.35 -5.50
C GLY A 19 -16.58 3.04 -5.96
N SER A 20 -17.28 2.26 -6.80
CA SER A 20 -16.72 1.04 -7.38
C SER A 20 -15.60 1.34 -8.37
N ALA A 21 -15.72 2.39 -9.19
CA ALA A 21 -14.65 2.83 -10.08
C ALA A 21 -13.42 3.33 -9.30
N ALA A 22 -13.63 4.10 -8.23
CA ALA A 22 -12.56 4.54 -7.34
C ALA A 22 -11.89 3.36 -6.62
N LEU A 23 -12.66 2.36 -6.17
CA LEU A 23 -12.17 1.13 -5.56
C LEU A 23 -11.39 0.26 -6.57
N VAL A 24 -11.86 0.17 -7.81
CA VAL A 24 -11.17 -0.55 -8.90
C VAL A 24 -9.88 0.18 -9.29
N ILE A 25 -9.88 1.51 -9.35
CA ILE A 25 -8.66 2.30 -9.59
C ILE A 25 -7.69 2.14 -8.43
N LEU A 26 -8.18 2.22 -7.18
CA LEU A 26 -7.35 2.00 -5.98
C LEU A 26 -6.80 0.57 -5.94
N ALA A 27 -7.65 -0.43 -6.17
CA ALA A 27 -7.24 -1.83 -6.23
C ALA A 27 -6.31 -2.09 -7.42
N GLY A 28 -6.53 -1.46 -8.55
CA GLY A 28 -5.65 -1.50 -9.72
C GLY A 28 -4.30 -0.82 -9.45
N SER A 29 -4.29 0.32 -8.75
CA SER A 29 -3.08 1.02 -8.35
C SER A 29 -2.29 0.23 -7.29
N VAL A 30 -2.98 -0.39 -6.32
CA VAL A 30 -2.37 -1.29 -5.33
C VAL A 30 -1.86 -2.57 -6.00
N ALA A 31 -2.61 -3.16 -6.91
CA ALA A 31 -2.18 -4.33 -7.67
C ALA A 31 -1.00 -4.01 -8.60
N TRP A 32 -0.96 -2.83 -9.20
CA TRP A 32 0.16 -2.36 -10.02
C TRP A 32 1.39 -2.06 -9.15
N ALA A 33 1.24 -1.44 -7.98
CA ALA A 33 2.31 -1.23 -7.01
C ALA A 33 2.81 -2.53 -6.36
N ALA A 34 1.93 -3.54 -6.23
CA ALA A 34 2.25 -4.87 -5.71
C ALA A 34 2.67 -5.88 -6.79
N TRP A 35 2.71 -5.45 -8.08
CA TRP A 35 3.17 -6.34 -9.15
C TRP A 35 4.63 -6.67 -8.92
N PRO A 36 5.03 -7.96 -8.88
CA PRO A 36 6.41 -8.34 -8.67
C PRO A 36 7.26 -7.82 -9.83
N THR A 37 7.88 -6.65 -9.63
CA THR A 37 8.95 -6.18 -10.50
C THR A 37 10.16 -7.05 -10.26
N SER A 38 10.84 -7.47 -11.32
CA SER A 38 12.14 -8.14 -11.17
C SER A 38 13.05 -7.26 -10.32
N PRO A 39 13.77 -7.81 -9.31
CA PRO A 39 14.63 -7.01 -8.46
C PRO A 39 15.64 -6.22 -9.31
N PRO A 40 15.99 -4.99 -8.91
CA PRO A 40 16.90 -4.13 -9.68
C PRO A 40 18.37 -4.61 -9.67
N TYR A 41 18.61 -5.78 -9.11
CA TYR A 41 19.93 -6.44 -9.03
C TYR A 41 19.88 -7.87 -9.57
N THR A 42 21.06 -8.44 -9.82
CA THR A 42 21.27 -9.87 -10.09
C THR A 42 21.96 -10.50 -8.89
N THR A 43 21.80 -11.81 -8.73
CA THR A 43 22.39 -12.57 -7.62
C THR A 43 23.21 -13.72 -8.19
N VAL A 44 24.44 -13.87 -7.71
CA VAL A 44 25.34 -14.96 -8.08
C VAL A 44 25.77 -15.70 -6.81
N GLU A 45 25.40 -16.96 -6.67
CA GLU A 45 25.90 -17.83 -5.61
C GLU A 45 27.09 -18.63 -6.10
N GLN A 46 28.17 -18.65 -5.33
CA GLN A 46 29.39 -19.36 -5.72
C GLN A 46 30.26 -19.72 -4.51
N MET A 47 31.14 -20.69 -4.71
CA MET A 47 32.20 -21.02 -3.76
C MET A 47 33.47 -20.29 -4.18
N LEU A 48 33.93 -19.34 -3.36
CA LEU A 48 35.22 -18.65 -3.59
C LEU A 48 36.33 -19.38 -2.83
N THR A 49 37.42 -19.63 -3.50
CA THR A 49 38.63 -20.17 -2.87
C THR A 49 39.48 -19.01 -2.35
N VAL A 50 39.78 -19.05 -1.05
CA VAL A 50 40.64 -18.07 -0.36
C VAL A 50 41.86 -18.75 0.22
N ARG A 51 42.91 -17.97 0.40
CA ARG A 51 44.18 -18.43 1.00
C ARG A 51 44.43 -17.69 2.30
N SER A 52 44.67 -18.45 3.37
CA SER A 52 44.84 -17.91 4.71
C SER A 52 45.86 -18.74 5.50
N GLY A 53 46.00 -18.46 6.78
CA GLY A 53 47.01 -19.01 7.66
C GLY A 53 48.30 -18.14 7.69
N PRO A 54 49.15 -18.31 8.72
CA PRO A 54 50.34 -17.47 8.93
C PRO A 54 51.33 -17.42 7.75
N ARG A 55 51.31 -18.45 6.91
CA ARG A 55 52.15 -18.57 5.70
C ARG A 55 51.32 -18.40 4.40
N GLY A 56 50.00 -18.22 4.49
CA GLY A 56 49.12 -18.16 3.33
C GLY A 56 49.00 -19.49 2.58
N ASP A 57 49.27 -20.59 3.24
CA ASP A 57 49.37 -21.95 2.68
C ASP A 57 48.08 -22.78 2.89
N GLU A 58 47.14 -22.31 3.70
CA GLU A 58 45.83 -22.94 3.86
C GLU A 58 44.83 -22.43 2.80
N SER A 59 44.29 -23.33 2.04
CA SER A 59 43.29 -23.01 1.01
C SER A 59 41.94 -23.59 1.38
N ILE A 60 40.94 -22.75 1.54
CA ILE A 60 39.57 -23.13 1.84
C ILE A 60 38.59 -22.55 0.84
N ARG A 61 37.38 -23.10 0.81
CA ARG A 61 36.28 -22.56 0.00
C ARG A 61 35.24 -21.90 0.90
N LEU A 62 34.87 -20.65 0.59
CA LEU A 62 33.82 -19.90 1.26
C LEU A 62 32.56 -19.90 0.41
N ASP A 63 31.41 -20.19 1.03
CA ASP A 63 30.10 -20.11 0.41
C ASP A 63 29.64 -18.65 0.37
N THR A 64 29.59 -18.07 -0.84
CA THR A 64 29.37 -16.64 -1.05
C THR A 64 28.10 -16.38 -1.85
N THR A 65 27.54 -15.17 -1.70
CA THR A 65 26.51 -14.63 -2.58
C THR A 65 26.86 -13.19 -2.94
N PHE A 66 26.93 -12.92 -4.22
CA PHE A 66 27.18 -11.59 -4.76
C PHE A 66 25.91 -11.01 -5.35
N TYR A 67 25.49 -9.85 -4.84
CA TYR A 67 24.37 -9.07 -5.33
C TYR A 67 24.92 -7.90 -6.13
N LEU A 68 24.59 -7.81 -7.43
CA LEU A 68 25.07 -6.77 -8.31
C LEU A 68 23.90 -5.96 -8.88
N PRO A 69 23.82 -4.65 -8.66
CA PRO A 69 22.81 -3.80 -9.27
C PRO A 69 22.85 -3.92 -10.80
N ARG A 70 21.67 -4.02 -11.43
CA ARG A 70 21.58 -4.11 -12.91
C ARG A 70 22.11 -2.86 -13.61
N SER A 71 22.16 -1.73 -12.89
CA SER A 71 22.73 -0.47 -13.39
C SER A 71 24.26 -0.42 -13.37
N ALA A 72 24.91 -1.35 -12.62
CA ALA A 72 26.36 -1.40 -12.50
C ALA A 72 26.99 -1.98 -13.76
N SER A 73 28.07 -1.35 -14.20
CA SER A 73 28.87 -1.79 -15.35
C SER A 73 30.28 -1.20 -15.25
N GLN A 74 31.18 -1.64 -16.11
CA GLN A 74 32.52 -1.03 -16.20
C GLN A 74 32.47 0.48 -16.51
N ALA A 75 31.46 0.93 -17.28
CA ALA A 75 31.26 2.36 -17.58
C ALA A 75 30.57 3.13 -16.45
N LYS A 76 29.89 2.43 -15.55
CA LYS A 76 29.21 2.98 -14.38
C LYS A 76 29.46 2.07 -13.18
N PRO A 77 30.65 2.08 -12.62
CA PRO A 77 30.96 1.24 -11.47
C PRO A 77 30.27 1.76 -10.20
N VAL A 78 29.99 0.86 -9.27
CA VAL A 78 29.32 1.16 -8.00
C VAL A 78 30.20 0.76 -6.82
N PRO A 79 30.09 1.42 -5.65
CA PRO A 79 30.77 0.98 -4.45
C PRO A 79 30.25 -0.36 -3.96
N ALA A 80 31.10 -1.11 -3.24
CA ALA A 80 30.77 -2.42 -2.68
C ALA A 80 30.52 -2.36 -1.18
N ILE A 81 29.81 -3.34 -0.67
CA ILE A 81 29.67 -3.65 0.76
C ILE A 81 30.05 -5.11 0.98
N LEU A 82 31.02 -5.34 1.88
CA LEU A 82 31.21 -6.63 2.52
C LEU A 82 30.26 -6.73 3.69
N LEU A 83 29.36 -7.70 3.68
CA LEU A 83 28.34 -7.86 4.72
C LEU A 83 28.56 -9.18 5.46
N ALA A 84 29.04 -9.07 6.70
CA ALA A 84 29.43 -10.19 7.56
C ALA A 84 28.33 -10.59 8.52
N HIS A 85 28.10 -11.90 8.69
CA HIS A 85 27.12 -12.44 9.64
C HIS A 85 27.68 -12.56 11.07
N GLY A 86 26.79 -12.65 12.07
CA GLY A 86 27.12 -12.96 13.46
C GLY A 86 27.49 -14.43 13.66
N PHE A 87 28.04 -14.77 14.85
CA PHE A 87 28.39 -16.14 15.22
C PHE A 87 27.20 -17.08 15.06
N GLY A 88 27.41 -18.26 14.49
CA GLY A 88 26.36 -19.23 14.19
C GLY A 88 25.49 -18.90 12.98
N GLY A 89 25.66 -17.73 12.37
CA GLY A 89 24.96 -17.33 11.17
C GLY A 89 25.56 -17.87 9.88
N THR A 90 24.99 -17.47 8.77
CA THR A 90 25.46 -17.77 7.40
C THR A 90 25.21 -16.55 6.51
N LYS A 91 25.67 -16.59 5.26
CA LYS A 91 25.31 -15.57 4.26
C LYS A 91 23.79 -15.34 4.13
N ARG A 92 22.96 -16.31 4.51
CA ARG A 92 21.49 -16.21 4.45
C ARG A 92 20.91 -15.36 5.57
N SER A 93 21.52 -15.36 6.75
CA SER A 93 21.04 -14.55 7.89
C SER A 93 21.11 -13.05 7.62
N VAL A 94 22.01 -12.60 6.73
CA VAL A 94 22.16 -11.20 6.32
C VAL A 94 21.59 -10.90 4.92
N ALA A 95 20.89 -11.86 4.31
CA ALA A 95 20.35 -11.71 2.95
C ALA A 95 19.28 -10.62 2.83
N GLY A 96 18.59 -10.29 3.93
CA GLY A 96 17.64 -9.19 4.00
C GLY A 96 18.34 -7.85 3.74
N ASP A 97 19.37 -7.58 4.53
CA ASP A 97 20.17 -6.36 4.46
C ASP A 97 20.93 -6.27 3.15
N ALA A 98 21.45 -7.41 2.64
CA ALA A 98 22.13 -7.45 1.34
C ALA A 98 21.22 -6.99 0.20
N ARG A 99 19.95 -7.40 0.20
CA ARG A 99 18.95 -6.95 -0.78
C ARG A 99 18.65 -5.46 -0.64
N ASP A 100 18.49 -4.98 0.58
CA ASP A 100 18.26 -3.57 0.87
C ASP A 100 19.40 -2.67 0.34
N PHE A 101 20.65 -3.06 0.54
CA PHE A 101 21.80 -2.34 0.01
C PHE A 101 21.88 -2.45 -1.52
N ALA A 102 21.61 -3.61 -2.09
CA ALA A 102 21.60 -3.80 -3.54
C ALA A 102 20.51 -2.97 -4.24
N ASP A 103 19.31 -2.87 -3.63
CA ASP A 103 18.22 -2.01 -4.10
C ASP A 103 18.62 -0.52 -4.11
N ARG A 104 19.56 -0.12 -3.25
CA ARG A 104 20.12 1.23 -3.16
C ARG A 104 21.34 1.47 -4.07
N GLY A 105 21.71 0.49 -4.87
CA GLY A 105 22.75 0.61 -5.86
C GLY A 105 24.16 0.25 -5.38
N TYR A 106 24.30 -0.45 -4.26
CA TYR A 106 25.57 -1.05 -3.83
C TYR A 106 25.73 -2.45 -4.44
N ALA A 107 26.95 -2.81 -4.83
CA ALA A 107 27.29 -4.20 -4.98
C ALA A 107 27.53 -4.81 -3.59
N VAL A 108 26.92 -5.96 -3.29
CA VAL A 108 27.02 -6.56 -1.94
C VAL A 108 27.59 -7.96 -2.05
N LEU A 109 28.67 -8.22 -1.31
CA LEU A 109 29.22 -9.55 -1.17
C LEU A 109 28.97 -10.05 0.26
N THR A 110 28.17 -11.13 0.36
CA THR A 110 27.96 -11.86 1.61
C THR A 110 28.65 -13.20 1.53
N TRP A 111 29.15 -13.67 2.64
CA TRP A 111 29.73 -15.01 2.71
C TRP A 111 29.40 -15.70 4.03
N THR A 112 29.48 -16.99 4.03
CA THR A 112 29.48 -17.78 5.25
C THR A 112 30.94 -17.92 5.70
N ALA A 113 31.27 -17.46 6.92
CA ALA A 113 32.63 -17.51 7.44
C ALA A 113 33.16 -18.94 7.58
N ARG A 114 34.48 -19.09 7.65
CA ARG A 114 35.15 -20.40 7.87
C ARG A 114 34.57 -21.13 9.07
N GLY A 115 34.47 -22.46 8.99
CA GLY A 115 33.91 -23.29 10.03
C GLY A 115 32.38 -23.24 10.16
N PHE A 116 31.66 -22.36 9.42
CA PHE A 116 30.21 -22.25 9.46
C PHE A 116 29.56 -22.80 8.18
N GLY A 117 28.33 -23.29 8.30
CA GLY A 117 27.48 -23.73 7.19
C GLY A 117 28.23 -24.63 6.19
N ARG A 118 28.28 -24.19 4.90
CA ARG A 118 28.94 -24.91 3.80
C ARG A 118 30.39 -24.49 3.55
N SER A 119 30.90 -23.48 4.27
CA SER A 119 32.29 -23.05 4.15
C SER A 119 33.24 -24.03 4.79
N GLY A 120 34.44 -24.15 4.24
CA GLY A 120 35.52 -24.98 4.79
C GLY A 120 36.22 -24.30 5.96
N GLY A 121 37.29 -24.94 6.44
CA GLY A 121 38.11 -24.46 7.55
C GLY A 121 37.51 -24.70 8.93
N GLN A 122 38.11 -24.08 9.94
CA GLN A 122 37.71 -24.19 11.36
C GLN A 122 37.49 -22.79 11.94
N ILE A 123 36.66 -22.68 12.97
CA ILE A 123 36.37 -21.44 13.69
C ILE A 123 37.56 -21.05 14.56
N ARG A 124 38.12 -19.86 14.36
CA ARG A 124 39.26 -19.32 15.07
C ARG A 124 39.00 -17.96 15.74
N LEU A 125 37.74 -17.60 15.91
CA LEU A 125 37.29 -16.41 16.62
C LEU A 125 37.76 -15.07 15.97
N ASN A 126 37.66 -14.93 14.65
CA ASN A 126 38.18 -13.76 13.90
C ASN A 126 39.70 -13.60 13.99
N ASP A 127 40.44 -14.69 13.99
CA ASP A 127 41.91 -14.64 13.99
C ASP A 127 42.44 -13.82 12.78
N PRO A 128 43.44 -12.92 12.98
CA PRO A 128 43.98 -12.06 11.95
C PRO A 128 44.60 -12.78 10.75
N ASP A 129 45.13 -13.98 10.96
CA ASP A 129 45.73 -14.76 9.87
C ASP A 129 44.75 -15.68 9.17
N TYR A 130 43.55 -15.80 9.67
CA TYR A 130 42.49 -16.70 9.16
C TYR A 130 41.25 -15.96 8.73
N GLU A 131 40.27 -15.66 9.60
CA GLU A 131 39.02 -15.01 9.23
C GLU A 131 39.25 -13.62 8.64
N VAL A 132 40.13 -12.82 9.22
CA VAL A 132 40.48 -11.48 8.71
C VAL A 132 41.17 -11.60 7.37
N ARG A 133 42.10 -12.58 7.23
CA ARG A 133 42.79 -12.85 5.96
C ARG A 133 41.80 -13.35 4.89
N ASP A 134 40.83 -14.19 5.26
CA ASP A 134 39.77 -14.59 4.33
C ASP A 134 39.01 -13.36 3.80
N ALA A 135 38.69 -12.40 4.67
CA ALA A 135 38.01 -11.15 4.26
C ALA A 135 38.90 -10.27 3.36
N GLN A 136 40.23 -10.23 3.58
CA GLN A 136 41.19 -9.56 2.66
C GLN A 136 41.18 -10.20 1.27
N GLU A 137 41.14 -11.52 1.18
CA GLU A 137 41.03 -12.25 -0.10
C GLU A 137 39.68 -11.94 -0.81
N LEU A 138 38.60 -11.67 -0.05
CA LEU A 138 37.34 -11.20 -0.63
C LEU A 138 37.47 -9.76 -1.17
N LEU A 139 38.26 -8.88 -0.53
CA LEU A 139 38.59 -7.56 -1.08
C LEU A 139 39.34 -7.71 -2.40
N ASP A 140 40.36 -8.63 -2.45
CA ASP A 140 41.10 -8.90 -3.67
C ASP A 140 40.19 -9.42 -4.79
N TRP A 141 39.21 -10.26 -4.46
CA TRP A 141 38.22 -10.70 -5.43
C TRP A 141 37.36 -9.53 -5.96
N LEU A 142 36.96 -8.56 -5.12
CA LEU A 142 36.24 -7.36 -5.57
C LEU A 142 37.08 -6.49 -6.51
N VAL A 143 38.36 -6.38 -6.29
CA VAL A 143 39.32 -5.69 -7.23
C VAL A 143 39.22 -6.28 -8.63
N GLY A 144 39.04 -7.60 -8.74
CA GLY A 144 38.90 -8.26 -10.04
C GLY A 144 37.61 -7.94 -10.81
N ARG A 145 36.68 -7.19 -10.22
CA ARG A 145 35.35 -6.91 -10.81
C ARG A 145 35.30 -5.53 -11.45
N PRO A 146 35.08 -5.43 -12.78
CA PRO A 146 35.04 -4.15 -13.47
C PRO A 146 33.83 -3.27 -13.10
N GLU A 147 32.80 -3.86 -12.52
CA GLU A 147 31.60 -3.17 -12.08
C GLU A 147 31.75 -2.46 -10.71
N ILE A 148 32.88 -2.71 -10.01
CA ILE A 148 33.13 -2.12 -8.69
C ILE A 148 33.93 -0.82 -8.85
N ALA A 149 33.49 0.23 -8.17
CA ALA A 149 34.19 1.49 -8.06
C ALA A 149 35.52 1.29 -7.32
N ARG A 150 36.56 2.05 -7.71
CA ARG A 150 37.91 1.92 -7.16
C ARG A 150 38.50 3.29 -6.84
N ASP A 151 39.27 3.36 -5.76
CA ASP A 151 40.05 4.53 -5.39
C ASP A 151 41.52 4.42 -5.86
N GLY A 152 41.92 3.21 -6.26
CA GLY A 152 43.21 2.88 -6.84
C GLY A 152 43.14 1.62 -7.71
N SER A 153 44.27 1.23 -8.33
CA SER A 153 44.31 0.06 -9.23
C SER A 153 44.00 -1.25 -8.51
N THR A 154 44.34 -1.35 -7.21
CA THR A 154 44.13 -2.49 -6.34
C THR A 154 43.24 -2.18 -5.12
N ASP A 155 42.55 -1.04 -5.19
CA ASP A 155 41.79 -0.47 -4.07
C ASP A 155 40.32 -0.34 -4.47
N PRO A 156 39.46 -1.30 -4.08
CA PRO A 156 38.05 -1.25 -4.35
C PRO A 156 37.39 -0.31 -3.36
N ARG A 157 36.45 0.57 -3.79
CA ARG A 157 35.67 1.40 -2.88
C ARG A 157 34.65 0.53 -2.12
N VAL A 158 34.91 0.29 -0.82
CA VAL A 158 34.20 -0.72 -0.06
C VAL A 158 33.91 -0.31 1.37
N GLY A 159 32.65 -0.56 1.78
CA GLY A 159 32.27 -0.52 3.19
C GLY A 159 32.15 -1.92 3.78
N VAL A 160 32.39 -2.04 5.09
CA VAL A 160 32.20 -3.31 5.81
C VAL A 160 31.13 -3.13 6.89
N VAL A 161 30.10 -3.98 6.84
CA VAL A 161 28.98 -3.96 7.76
C VAL A 161 28.84 -5.33 8.41
N GLY A 162 28.65 -5.37 9.72
CA GLY A 162 28.42 -6.63 10.41
C GLY A 162 28.01 -6.47 11.86
N GLY A 163 27.27 -7.45 12.38
CA GLY A 163 26.84 -7.51 13.77
C GLY A 163 27.58 -8.63 14.53
N SER A 164 27.84 -8.42 15.83
CA SER A 164 28.47 -9.40 16.72
C SER A 164 29.83 -9.86 16.15
N TYR A 165 29.95 -11.15 15.81
CA TYR A 165 31.12 -11.71 15.16
C TYR A 165 31.55 -10.94 13.89
N GLY A 166 30.55 -10.59 13.04
CA GLY A 166 30.80 -9.77 11.84
C GLY A 166 31.19 -8.33 12.15
N GLY A 167 30.77 -7.81 13.31
CA GLY A 167 31.14 -6.46 13.75
C GLY A 167 32.60 -6.35 14.16
N ALA A 168 33.09 -7.34 14.91
CA ALA A 168 34.50 -7.39 15.26
C ALA A 168 35.39 -7.64 14.02
N LEU A 169 34.93 -8.48 13.11
CA LEU A 169 35.61 -8.67 11.81
C LEU A 169 35.73 -7.35 11.05
N ALA A 170 34.67 -6.52 11.03
CA ALA A 170 34.71 -5.23 10.36
C ALA A 170 35.77 -4.28 10.96
N LEU A 171 35.87 -4.21 12.29
CA LEU A 171 36.89 -3.45 13.00
C LEU A 171 38.32 -3.98 12.75
N MET A 172 38.49 -5.30 12.86
CA MET A 172 39.80 -5.93 12.68
C MET A 172 40.29 -5.85 11.22
N LEU A 173 39.37 -6.02 10.26
CA LEU A 173 39.69 -5.86 8.85
C LEU A 173 40.12 -4.42 8.52
N ALA A 174 39.34 -3.43 8.97
CA ALA A 174 39.70 -2.02 8.79
C ALA A 174 41.01 -1.63 9.48
N GLY A 175 41.32 -2.27 10.62
CA GLY A 175 42.59 -2.05 11.31
C GLY A 175 43.79 -2.72 10.66
N ARG A 176 43.57 -3.69 9.73
CA ARG A 176 44.60 -4.47 9.05
C ARG A 176 44.73 -4.19 7.55
N ASP A 177 43.71 -3.53 6.97
CA ASP A 177 43.66 -3.26 5.54
C ASP A 177 43.12 -1.86 5.28
N SER A 178 43.96 -0.97 4.82
CA SER A 178 43.65 0.44 4.57
C SER A 178 42.72 0.68 3.39
N ARG A 179 42.38 -0.36 2.63
CA ARG A 179 41.40 -0.28 1.50
C ARG A 179 39.93 -0.23 1.95
N VAL A 180 39.69 -0.35 3.23
CA VAL A 180 38.32 -0.22 3.79
C VAL A 180 37.99 1.26 3.96
N ASP A 181 36.96 1.76 3.28
CA ASP A 181 36.60 3.17 3.25
C ASP A 181 35.61 3.59 4.33
N ALA A 182 34.73 2.69 4.82
CA ALA A 182 33.79 2.96 5.90
C ALA A 182 33.37 1.67 6.59
N ILE A 183 33.11 1.73 7.89
CA ILE A 183 32.64 0.55 8.63
C ILE A 183 31.41 0.85 9.49
N VAL A 184 30.57 -0.17 9.67
CA VAL A 184 29.41 -0.15 10.56
C VAL A 184 29.42 -1.42 11.42
N PRO A 185 30.27 -1.49 12.47
CA PRO A 185 30.27 -2.58 13.44
C PRO A 185 29.11 -2.41 14.43
N MET A 186 28.34 -3.50 14.61
CA MET A 186 27.17 -3.51 15.48
C MET A 186 27.29 -4.57 16.56
N ILE A 187 26.84 -4.27 17.79
CA ILE A 187 26.75 -5.18 18.97
C ILE A 187 27.99 -6.08 19.11
N THR A 188 29.16 -5.47 19.17
CA THR A 188 30.41 -6.22 19.13
C THR A 188 31.38 -5.84 20.24
N TRP A 189 32.47 -6.58 20.38
CA TRP A 189 33.44 -6.39 21.41
C TRP A 189 34.60 -5.46 21.01
N ASN A 190 35.28 -4.96 22.03
CA ASN A 190 36.57 -4.31 21.92
C ASN A 190 37.70 -5.32 22.27
N ASP A 191 37.65 -5.88 23.48
CA ASP A 191 38.58 -6.91 23.98
C ASP A 191 37.81 -8.16 24.38
N LEU A 192 37.93 -9.23 23.59
CA LEU A 192 37.22 -10.49 23.80
C LEU A 192 37.61 -11.15 25.13
N ALA A 193 38.87 -10.98 25.57
CA ALA A 193 39.30 -11.48 26.90
C ALA A 193 38.57 -10.77 28.03
N ARG A 194 38.43 -9.45 27.97
CA ARG A 194 37.67 -8.68 28.96
C ARG A 194 36.17 -8.95 28.89
N SER A 195 35.65 -9.17 27.66
CA SER A 195 34.24 -9.47 27.47
C SER A 195 33.85 -10.80 28.11
N PHE A 196 34.67 -11.84 27.98
CA PHE A 196 34.43 -13.18 28.61
C PHE A 196 34.89 -13.29 30.02
N LEU A 197 35.83 -12.48 30.47
CA LEU A 197 36.46 -12.48 31.78
C LEU A 197 36.44 -11.06 32.40
N PRO A 198 35.24 -10.45 32.59
CA PRO A 198 35.11 -9.15 33.18
C PRO A 198 35.47 -9.13 34.67
N GLY A 199 35.72 -7.94 35.22
CA GLY A 199 35.84 -7.69 36.68
C GLY A 199 37.11 -8.25 37.33
N GLY A 200 38.18 -8.47 36.58
CA GLY A 200 39.47 -8.86 37.14
C GLY A 200 40.09 -7.73 37.95
N ALA A 201 40.91 -8.08 38.94
CA ALA A 201 41.70 -7.14 39.70
C ALA A 201 42.58 -6.33 38.74
N ASP A 202 42.66 -5.02 38.95
CA ASP A 202 43.42 -4.07 38.13
C ASP A 202 43.06 -4.08 36.64
N GLY A 203 41.88 -4.65 36.29
CA GLY A 203 41.38 -4.77 34.93
C GLY A 203 42.00 -5.90 34.11
N GLU A 204 42.77 -6.81 34.73
CA GLU A 204 43.41 -7.94 34.07
C GLU A 204 42.45 -9.10 33.86
N PRO A 205 42.20 -9.56 32.59
CA PRO A 205 41.24 -10.64 32.29
C PRO A 205 41.59 -11.98 32.93
N ALA A 206 42.87 -12.28 33.14
CA ALA A 206 43.29 -13.55 33.77
C ALA A 206 42.73 -13.71 35.21
N ALA A 207 42.49 -12.61 35.87
CA ALA A 207 41.85 -12.54 37.19
C ALA A 207 40.33 -12.28 37.10
N GLY A 208 39.71 -12.28 35.93
CA GLY A 208 38.29 -11.98 35.73
C GLY A 208 37.36 -13.12 36.11
N VAL A 209 36.06 -12.85 35.98
CA VAL A 209 34.95 -13.77 36.27
C VAL A 209 34.40 -14.32 34.96
N PHE A 210 34.48 -15.64 34.73
CA PHE A 210 34.16 -16.23 33.46
C PHE A 210 32.64 -16.24 33.20
N LYS A 211 32.22 -15.73 32.00
CA LYS A 211 30.85 -15.79 31.48
C LYS A 211 30.51 -17.18 30.96
N LYS A 212 30.35 -18.15 31.89
CA LYS A 212 30.20 -19.57 31.53
C LYS A 212 28.98 -19.88 30.63
N GLN A 213 27.87 -19.21 30.85
CA GLN A 213 26.67 -19.50 30.04
C GLN A 213 26.83 -19.06 28.58
N TRP A 214 27.33 -17.85 28.31
CA TRP A 214 27.60 -17.39 26.95
C TRP A 214 28.64 -18.26 26.24
N ALA A 215 29.75 -18.58 26.90
CA ALA A 215 30.78 -19.44 26.33
C ALA A 215 30.26 -20.85 26.04
N GLY A 216 29.47 -21.42 26.96
CA GLY A 216 28.85 -22.74 26.79
C GLY A 216 27.82 -22.75 25.66
N LEU A 217 27.03 -21.67 25.50
CA LEU A 217 26.09 -21.51 24.40
C LEU A 217 26.84 -21.53 23.06
N PHE A 218 27.89 -20.74 22.89
CA PHE A 218 28.66 -20.68 21.66
C PHE A 218 29.40 -21.97 21.36
N PHE A 219 30.02 -22.57 22.37
CA PHE A 219 30.76 -23.81 22.18
C PHE A 219 29.83 -25.00 21.88
N GLY A 220 28.72 -25.09 22.60
CA GLY A 220 27.71 -26.11 22.36
C GLY A 220 27.11 -26.04 20.97
N ALA A 221 26.99 -24.83 20.44
CA ALA A 221 26.48 -24.57 19.10
C ALA A 221 27.52 -24.75 18.00
N GLY A 222 28.75 -24.33 18.23
CA GLY A 222 29.85 -24.57 17.29
C GLY A 222 30.20 -26.05 17.15
N GLY A 223 29.87 -26.85 18.18
CA GLY A 223 30.08 -28.30 18.16
C GLY A 223 29.12 -29.08 17.26
N ARG A 224 27.93 -28.56 16.98
CA ARG A 224 26.87 -29.34 16.29
C ARG A 224 26.36 -28.72 15.00
N ASP A 225 25.91 -27.68 14.85
CA ASP A 225 25.60 -26.82 13.71
C ASP A 225 25.17 -25.44 14.25
N PRO A 226 25.94 -24.40 13.95
CA PRO A 226 25.68 -23.09 14.52
C PRO A 226 24.41 -22.40 13.96
N SER A 227 23.84 -22.88 12.87
CA SER A 227 22.67 -22.24 12.25
C SER A 227 21.42 -22.21 13.16
N GLY A 228 21.34 -23.14 14.12
CA GLY A 228 20.24 -23.19 15.08
C GLY A 228 20.31 -22.11 16.17
N ILE A 229 21.47 -21.51 16.41
CA ILE A 229 21.60 -20.41 17.40
C ILE A 229 21.14 -19.07 16.82
N ALA A 230 21.43 -18.79 15.56
CA ALA A 230 20.92 -17.58 14.91
C ALA A 230 19.37 -17.57 14.93
N ASP A 231 18.75 -18.75 14.76
CA ASP A 231 17.30 -18.94 14.84
C ASP A 231 16.78 -18.87 16.30
N LEU A 232 17.55 -19.40 17.25
CA LEU A 232 17.22 -19.31 18.69
C LEU A 232 17.31 -17.86 19.19
N LEU A 233 18.34 -17.13 18.79
CA LEU A 233 18.54 -15.70 19.12
C LEU A 233 17.52 -14.81 18.38
N ALA A 234 16.99 -15.26 17.25
CA ALA A 234 15.92 -14.59 16.50
C ALA A 234 14.50 -14.94 16.98
N GLY A 235 14.36 -15.84 17.98
CA GLY A 235 13.08 -16.21 18.59
C GLY A 235 12.23 -17.22 17.81
N GLY A 236 12.83 -18.01 16.89
CA GLY A 236 12.14 -19.04 16.11
C GLY A 236 12.71 -20.44 16.35
N ILE A 237 11.91 -21.37 16.89
CA ILE A 237 12.30 -22.79 17.01
C ILE A 237 11.89 -23.49 15.71
N THR A 238 12.79 -23.60 14.76
CA THR A 238 12.62 -24.47 13.58
C THR A 238 13.63 -25.60 13.68
N ILE A 239 13.16 -26.84 13.86
CA ILE A 239 14.02 -28.02 13.79
C ILE A 239 14.30 -28.33 12.31
N PRO A 240 15.56 -28.20 11.82
CA PRO A 240 15.89 -28.50 10.45
C PRO A 240 15.68 -29.97 10.11
N THR A 241 15.11 -30.26 8.94
CA THR A 241 14.86 -31.62 8.46
C THR A 241 16.14 -32.41 8.12
N ASP A 242 17.28 -31.73 8.03
CA ASP A 242 18.59 -32.25 7.70
C ASP A 242 19.54 -32.33 8.93
N LEU A 243 18.98 -32.35 10.14
CA LEU A 243 19.73 -32.36 11.40
C LEU A 243 20.72 -33.54 11.48
N ALA A 244 20.34 -34.72 10.94
CA ALA A 244 21.21 -35.91 10.95
C ALA A 244 22.47 -35.75 10.08
N ASP A 245 22.30 -35.12 8.89
CA ASP A 245 23.42 -34.83 7.98
C ASP A 245 24.37 -33.78 8.55
N ARG A 246 23.80 -32.80 9.26
CA ARG A 246 24.55 -31.74 9.92
C ARG A 246 25.35 -32.24 11.13
N LEU A 247 24.78 -33.17 11.88
CA LEU A 247 25.50 -33.84 12.99
C LEU A 247 26.68 -34.70 12.51
N ALA A 248 26.58 -35.26 11.29
CA ALA A 248 27.64 -36.05 10.69
C ALA A 248 28.84 -35.21 10.15
N ALA A 249 28.66 -33.90 9.98
CA ALA A 249 29.68 -33.00 9.43
C ALA A 249 30.67 -32.45 10.47
N ALA A 250 30.56 -32.80 11.75
CA ALA A 250 31.52 -32.45 12.78
C ALA A 250 32.83 -33.24 12.53
N THR A 251 33.91 -32.51 12.29
CA THR A 251 35.22 -33.12 11.96
C THR A 251 35.98 -33.64 13.18
N ASP A 252 35.63 -33.14 14.38
CA ASP A 252 36.24 -33.52 15.65
C ASP A 252 35.15 -33.75 16.70
N PRO A 253 35.11 -34.95 17.33
CA PRO A 253 34.09 -35.27 18.32
C PRO A 253 34.10 -34.40 19.58
N GLU A 254 35.27 -33.84 19.95
CA GLU A 254 35.49 -33.02 21.14
C GLU A 254 35.32 -31.53 20.82
N CYS A 255 35.91 -31.09 19.73
CA CYS A 255 35.99 -29.67 19.36
C CYS A 255 34.98 -29.22 18.31
N GLY A 256 34.25 -30.14 17.69
CA GLY A 256 33.31 -29.85 16.63
C GLY A 256 33.95 -29.12 15.45
N ARG A 257 33.53 -27.86 15.21
CA ARG A 257 34.05 -27.03 14.13
C ARG A 257 35.11 -25.99 14.58
N PHE A 258 35.42 -25.95 15.87
CA PHE A 258 36.46 -25.08 16.38
C PHE A 258 37.86 -25.57 16.05
N ALA A 259 38.79 -24.63 15.89
CA ALA A 259 40.20 -24.95 15.88
C ALA A 259 40.65 -25.48 17.25
N ARG A 260 41.64 -26.37 17.27
CA ARG A 260 42.06 -27.06 18.49
C ARG A 260 42.44 -26.09 19.60
N GLU A 261 43.19 -25.02 19.30
CA GLU A 261 43.58 -24.03 20.30
C GLU A 261 42.40 -23.30 20.94
N VAL A 262 41.33 -23.06 20.17
CA VAL A 262 40.10 -22.42 20.71
C VAL A 262 39.33 -23.37 21.60
N CYS A 263 39.26 -24.62 21.19
CA CYS A 263 38.65 -25.73 21.94
C CYS A 263 39.34 -25.94 23.28
N ASP A 264 40.67 -26.08 23.26
CA ASP A 264 41.47 -26.29 24.48
C ASP A 264 41.30 -25.11 25.44
N ALA A 265 41.32 -23.86 24.92
CA ALA A 265 41.12 -22.68 25.74
C ALA A 265 39.73 -22.68 26.41
N TYR A 266 38.67 -23.10 25.70
CA TYR A 266 37.34 -23.26 26.28
C TYR A 266 37.30 -24.35 27.35
N LEU A 267 37.88 -25.51 27.08
CA LEU A 267 37.87 -26.63 28.02
C LEU A 267 38.61 -26.29 29.33
N ASP A 268 39.75 -25.62 29.23
CA ASP A 268 40.50 -25.10 30.37
C ASP A 268 39.67 -24.10 31.20
N LEU A 269 39.01 -23.15 30.52
CA LEU A 269 38.12 -22.16 31.17
C LEU A 269 36.92 -22.81 31.83
N ALA A 270 36.25 -23.75 31.12
CA ALA A 270 35.09 -24.46 31.65
C ALA A 270 35.44 -25.34 32.85
N ALA A 271 36.63 -25.95 32.89
CA ALA A 271 37.08 -26.79 34.01
C ALA A 271 37.57 -25.97 35.22
N SER A 272 38.28 -24.86 34.99
CA SER A 272 38.95 -24.11 36.08
C SER A 272 38.20 -22.83 36.50
N GLY A 273 37.34 -22.28 35.61
CA GLY A 273 36.77 -20.94 35.77
C GLY A 273 37.80 -19.81 35.73
N ARG A 274 39.03 -20.10 35.31
CA ARG A 274 40.17 -19.15 35.24
C ARG A 274 40.88 -19.27 33.89
N ALA A 275 41.30 -18.14 33.35
CA ALA A 275 42.07 -18.15 32.11
C ALA A 275 43.58 -18.30 32.34
N SER A 276 44.22 -19.14 31.54
CA SER A 276 45.66 -19.13 31.42
C SER A 276 46.13 -17.90 30.64
N GLU A 277 47.39 -17.53 30.76
CA GLU A 277 47.97 -16.45 29.95
C GLU A 277 47.87 -16.77 28.44
N ALA A 278 47.98 -18.02 28.05
CA ALA A 278 47.78 -18.46 26.67
C ALA A 278 46.35 -18.23 26.15
N THR A 279 45.35 -18.53 27.00
CA THR A 279 43.93 -18.24 26.70
C THR A 279 43.69 -16.75 26.57
N VAL A 280 44.19 -15.94 27.46
CA VAL A 280 44.08 -14.47 27.36
C VAL A 280 44.74 -13.95 26.10
N ALA A 281 45.95 -14.45 25.75
CA ALA A 281 46.65 -14.05 24.53
C ALA A 281 45.87 -14.41 23.26
N LEU A 282 45.26 -15.62 23.23
CA LEU A 282 44.39 -16.08 22.13
C LEU A 282 43.19 -15.12 21.95
N LEU A 283 42.49 -14.83 23.05
CA LEU A 283 41.30 -13.96 23.01
C LEU A 283 41.66 -12.50 22.64
N ARG A 284 42.79 -11.96 23.12
CA ARG A 284 43.32 -10.65 22.76
C ARG A 284 43.74 -10.57 21.30
N ARG A 285 44.31 -11.65 20.73
CA ARG A 285 44.61 -11.73 19.30
C ARG A 285 43.35 -11.62 18.43
N SER A 286 42.23 -12.10 18.93
CA SER A 286 40.90 -12.06 18.32
C SER A 286 40.10 -10.79 18.71
N SER A 287 40.77 -9.74 19.14
CA SER A 287 40.15 -8.52 19.67
C SER A 287 40.48 -7.30 18.83
N PRO A 288 39.47 -6.50 18.44
CA PRO A 288 39.65 -5.21 17.78
C PRO A 288 40.67 -4.30 18.51
N ALA A 289 40.68 -4.30 19.84
CA ALA A 289 41.59 -3.49 20.66
C ALA A 289 43.05 -3.58 20.22
N SER A 290 43.50 -4.74 19.73
CA SER A 290 44.88 -4.97 19.26
C SER A 290 45.19 -4.30 17.89
N TYR A 291 44.16 -3.79 17.18
CA TYR A 291 44.25 -3.32 15.78
C TYR A 291 43.65 -1.93 15.57
N LEU A 292 43.01 -1.31 16.58
CA LEU A 292 42.31 0.00 16.45
C LEU A 292 43.26 1.09 15.97
N ASP A 293 44.53 0.99 16.25
CA ASP A 293 45.58 1.93 15.79
C ASP A 293 45.67 2.02 14.27
N GLY A 294 45.31 0.96 13.53
CA GLY A 294 45.27 0.92 12.08
C GLY A 294 43.94 1.38 11.49
N VAL A 295 42.91 1.62 12.27
CA VAL A 295 41.56 1.97 11.75
C VAL A 295 41.57 3.42 11.27
N THR A 296 41.61 3.63 9.96
CA THR A 296 41.46 4.95 9.30
C THR A 296 40.08 5.15 8.71
N ALA A 297 39.30 4.06 8.56
CA ALA A 297 37.95 4.09 8.02
C ALA A 297 36.97 4.80 8.96
N PRO A 298 36.20 5.78 8.50
CA PRO A 298 35.07 6.36 9.25
C PRO A 298 34.15 5.26 9.81
N THR A 299 33.86 5.34 11.10
CA THR A 299 33.22 4.26 11.87
C THR A 299 31.91 4.67 12.49
N LEU A 300 30.81 3.95 12.21
CA LEU A 300 29.54 4.06 12.92
C LEU A 300 29.39 2.87 13.87
N LEU A 301 29.61 3.09 15.16
CA LEU A 301 29.49 2.09 16.22
C LEU A 301 28.02 2.02 16.67
N ILE A 302 27.41 0.84 16.58
CA ILE A 302 26.04 0.59 17.04
C ILE A 302 26.08 -0.46 18.15
N GLN A 303 25.60 -0.13 19.37
CA GLN A 303 25.66 -1.03 20.52
C GLN A 303 24.31 -1.15 21.22
N GLY A 304 23.97 -2.38 21.64
CA GLY A 304 22.74 -2.67 22.38
C GLY A 304 22.85 -2.39 23.87
N GLN A 305 21.80 -1.83 24.46
CA GLN A 305 21.69 -1.61 25.90
C GLN A 305 21.36 -2.91 26.65
N ALA A 306 20.56 -3.78 26.01
CA ALA A 306 20.22 -5.09 26.53
C ALA A 306 21.22 -6.15 25.98
N ASP A 307 22.48 -6.01 26.39
CA ASP A 307 23.58 -6.86 25.91
C ASP A 307 24.52 -7.23 27.07
N SER A 308 24.29 -8.39 27.66
CA SER A 308 25.16 -8.90 28.72
C SER A 308 26.41 -9.58 28.17
N LEU A 309 26.42 -9.92 26.87
CA LEU A 309 27.60 -10.49 26.21
C LEU A 309 28.66 -9.41 25.94
N PHE A 310 28.25 -8.37 25.18
CA PHE A 310 29.08 -7.22 24.84
C PHE A 310 28.39 -5.91 25.27
N PRO A 311 28.60 -5.48 26.52
CA PRO A 311 27.90 -4.33 27.06
C PRO A 311 28.33 -3.03 26.38
N LEU A 312 27.62 -1.94 26.64
CA LEU A 312 27.86 -0.62 26.03
C LEU A 312 29.28 -0.12 26.20
N SER A 313 30.01 -0.57 27.27
CA SER A 313 31.41 -0.27 27.50
C SER A 313 32.35 -0.73 26.38
N GLU A 314 31.99 -1.77 25.62
CA GLU A 314 32.77 -2.24 24.46
C GLU A 314 32.76 -1.20 23.34
N ALA A 315 31.60 -0.61 23.04
CA ALA A 315 31.50 0.48 22.06
C ALA A 315 32.25 1.74 22.52
N VAL A 316 32.18 2.05 23.82
CA VAL A 316 32.97 3.17 24.42
C VAL A 316 34.46 2.95 24.19
N ALA A 317 34.97 1.75 24.47
CA ALA A 317 36.36 1.42 24.28
C ALA A 317 36.79 1.46 22.81
N ASN A 318 35.96 0.92 21.88
CA ASN A 318 36.20 1.03 20.44
C ASN A 318 36.21 2.50 19.97
N TYR A 319 35.22 3.31 20.42
CA TYR A 319 35.17 4.73 20.10
C TYR A 319 36.45 5.46 20.56
N ASN A 320 36.84 5.26 21.80
CA ASN A 320 38.00 5.93 22.33
C ASN A 320 39.29 5.58 21.58
N GLY A 321 39.49 4.31 21.20
CA GLY A 321 40.64 3.89 20.41
C GLY A 321 40.66 4.52 19.01
N ILE A 322 39.50 4.55 18.33
CA ILE A 322 39.39 5.10 16.97
C ILE A 322 39.47 6.63 16.98
N ALA A 323 38.72 7.30 17.86
CA ALA A 323 38.68 8.75 17.95
C ALA A 323 40.02 9.36 18.38
N ALA A 324 40.80 8.66 19.21
CA ALA A 324 42.17 9.08 19.61
C ALA A 324 43.14 9.29 18.42
N ARG A 325 42.84 8.68 17.27
CA ARG A 325 43.58 8.83 16.00
C ARG A 325 43.01 9.94 15.12
N GLY A 326 41.93 10.60 15.51
CA GLY A 326 41.23 11.59 14.69
C GLY A 326 40.35 10.99 13.59
N THR A 327 40.17 9.67 13.55
CA THR A 327 39.25 9.01 12.63
C THR A 327 37.81 9.37 12.99
N PRO A 328 36.97 9.79 12.01
CA PRO A 328 35.57 10.10 12.27
C PRO A 328 34.85 8.88 12.87
N ALA A 329 34.28 9.04 14.07
CA ALA A 329 33.55 7.98 14.74
C ALA A 329 32.22 8.52 15.30
N ARG A 330 31.15 7.76 15.09
CA ARG A 330 29.81 8.03 15.62
C ARG A 330 29.31 6.84 16.46
N VAL A 331 28.57 7.12 17.52
CA VAL A 331 28.02 6.07 18.39
C VAL A 331 26.51 6.15 18.42
N ASP A 332 25.85 5.00 18.31
CA ASP A 332 24.42 4.84 18.58
C ASP A 332 24.16 3.72 19.59
N TRP A 333 23.45 4.05 20.69
CA TRP A 333 22.99 3.08 21.67
C TRP A 333 21.49 2.84 21.52
N PHE A 334 21.09 1.61 21.24
CA PHE A 334 19.70 1.21 21.06
C PHE A 334 19.25 0.21 22.13
N THR A 335 17.96 0.05 22.34
CA THR A 335 17.40 -0.78 23.42
C THR A 335 17.44 -2.30 23.18
N GLY A 336 17.95 -2.76 22.01
CA GLY A 336 18.20 -4.15 21.73
C GLY A 336 19.57 -4.62 22.19
N GLY A 337 20.06 -5.70 21.59
CA GLY A 337 21.37 -6.35 21.87
C GLY A 337 21.21 -7.87 21.85
N HIS A 338 22.24 -8.61 22.30
CA HIS A 338 22.21 -10.08 22.29
C HIS A 338 21.09 -10.65 23.17
N ASP A 339 20.73 -9.98 24.28
CA ASP A 339 19.59 -10.36 25.14
C ASP A 339 18.28 -9.69 24.71
N GLY A 340 18.34 -8.47 24.17
CA GLY A 340 17.19 -7.65 23.78
C GLY A 340 16.75 -7.77 22.32
N GLY A 341 17.44 -8.55 21.51
CA GLY A 341 17.15 -8.71 20.09
C GLY A 341 17.31 -7.41 19.29
N ALA A 342 16.50 -7.23 18.25
CA ALA A 342 16.58 -6.07 17.35
C ALA A 342 16.05 -4.75 17.95
N GLY A 343 15.46 -4.78 19.14
CA GLY A 343 14.80 -3.63 19.75
C GLY A 343 13.48 -3.21 19.05
N PRO A 344 12.85 -2.10 19.50
CA PRO A 344 11.63 -1.57 18.91
C PRO A 344 11.83 -1.09 17.47
N LEU A 345 10.74 -1.01 16.68
CA LEU A 345 10.78 -0.55 15.30
C LEU A 345 11.33 0.88 15.14
N SER A 346 11.10 1.75 16.13
CA SER A 346 11.69 3.10 16.19
C SER A 346 13.22 3.06 16.15
N ASP A 347 13.83 2.18 16.94
CA ASP A 347 15.26 1.98 16.95
C ASP A 347 15.76 1.34 15.65
N GLN A 348 15.11 0.27 15.18
CA GLN A 348 15.48 -0.40 13.94
C GLN A 348 15.47 0.56 12.76
N ASN A 349 14.44 1.40 12.63
CA ASN A 349 14.33 2.41 11.57
C ASN A 349 15.43 3.47 11.67
N ARG A 350 15.75 3.91 12.89
CA ARG A 350 16.84 4.86 13.15
C ARG A 350 18.18 4.27 12.76
N LEU A 351 18.49 3.06 13.23
CA LEU A 351 19.74 2.36 12.91
C LEU A 351 19.92 2.18 11.41
N ARG A 352 18.87 1.70 10.73
CA ARG A 352 18.88 1.57 9.26
C ARG A 352 19.11 2.90 8.57
N PHE A 353 18.44 3.96 9.00
CA PHE A 353 18.60 5.31 8.44
C PHE A 353 20.03 5.83 8.62
N LEU A 354 20.61 5.68 9.82
CA LEU A 354 21.99 6.12 10.11
C LEU A 354 23.01 5.32 9.31
N THR A 355 22.86 4.01 9.24
CA THR A 355 23.73 3.13 8.44
C THR A 355 23.74 3.55 6.97
N ILE A 356 22.56 3.77 6.39
CA ILE A 356 22.45 4.18 4.99
C ILE A 356 23.08 5.56 4.77
N ARG A 357 22.77 6.56 5.60
CA ARG A 357 23.37 7.88 5.50
C ARG A 357 24.90 7.85 5.65
N TRP A 358 25.42 6.99 6.54
CA TRP A 358 26.86 6.81 6.75
C TRP A 358 27.52 6.29 5.49
N LEU A 359 26.99 5.22 4.93
CA LEU A 359 27.54 4.59 3.72
C LEU A 359 27.35 5.47 2.48
N ASP A 360 26.17 6.11 2.30
CA ASP A 360 25.93 7.00 1.15
C ASP A 360 26.90 8.18 1.15
N TYR A 361 27.20 8.76 2.32
CA TYR A 361 28.16 9.87 2.43
C TYR A 361 29.58 9.43 2.14
N TYR A 362 30.08 8.38 2.82
CA TYR A 362 31.48 7.99 2.72
C TYR A 362 31.81 7.17 1.48
N LEU A 363 30.89 6.40 0.93
CA LEU A 363 31.15 5.55 -0.23
C LEU A 363 30.68 6.16 -1.57
N LYS A 364 29.61 6.96 -1.55
CA LYS A 364 29.07 7.56 -2.77
C LYS A 364 29.32 9.06 -2.86
N GLY A 365 29.64 9.73 -1.75
CA GLY A 365 29.70 11.19 -1.67
C GLY A 365 28.33 11.84 -1.77
N GLU A 366 27.25 11.12 -1.37
CA GLU A 366 25.87 11.56 -1.45
C GLU A 366 25.32 11.98 -0.07
N GLY A 367 24.49 13.03 -0.06
CA GLY A 367 23.84 13.52 1.15
C GLY A 367 24.72 14.42 2.02
N ASP A 368 24.16 14.81 3.18
CA ASP A 368 24.85 15.66 4.16
C ASP A 368 25.78 14.83 5.05
N ASN A 369 26.87 15.45 5.50
CA ASN A 369 27.76 14.81 6.48
C ASN A 369 26.97 14.29 7.69
N PRO A 370 27.04 12.99 8.00
CA PRO A 370 26.31 12.41 9.11
C PRO A 370 26.82 12.85 10.49
N GLY A 371 28.01 13.49 10.55
CA GLY A 371 28.63 13.97 11.78
C GLY A 371 29.13 12.85 12.69
N THR A 372 29.80 13.24 13.78
CA THR A 372 30.38 12.35 14.79
C THR A 372 29.59 12.34 16.11
N GLY A 373 28.31 12.66 16.04
CA GLY A 373 27.42 12.76 17.20
C GLY A 373 27.19 11.44 17.94
N PHE A 374 26.56 11.55 19.07
CA PHE A 374 26.09 10.39 19.86
C PHE A 374 24.59 10.35 19.87
N THR A 375 24.03 9.17 19.67
CA THR A 375 22.59 8.93 19.72
C THR A 375 22.30 7.81 20.71
N PHE A 376 21.26 7.96 21.52
CA PHE A 376 20.84 6.90 22.44
C PHE A 376 19.32 6.86 22.58
N SER A 377 18.78 5.68 22.83
CA SER A 377 17.37 5.48 23.17
C SER A 377 17.19 5.35 24.67
N ARG A 378 16.08 5.92 25.18
CA ARG A 378 15.61 5.70 26.54
C ARG A 378 14.25 5.02 26.50
N VAL A 379 14.08 3.99 27.33
CA VAL A 379 12.78 3.35 27.54
C VAL A 379 11.85 4.35 28.22
N THR A 380 10.65 4.54 27.67
CA THR A 380 9.62 5.46 28.17
C THR A 380 8.37 4.75 28.67
N GLY A 381 8.27 3.44 28.47
CA GLY A 381 7.16 2.63 28.94
C GLY A 381 7.07 1.29 28.22
N PHE A 382 5.96 0.60 28.48
CA PHE A 382 5.62 -0.67 27.85
C PHE A 382 4.21 -0.57 27.27
N ASP A 383 4.09 -0.87 25.98
CA ASP A 383 2.81 -0.94 25.30
C ASP A 383 2.22 -2.35 25.49
N ALA A 384 1.17 -2.44 26.30
CA ALA A 384 0.51 -3.71 26.63
C ALA A 384 -0.21 -4.35 25.43
N ASP A 385 -0.67 -3.56 24.45
CA ASP A 385 -1.38 -4.06 23.27
C ASP A 385 -0.41 -4.74 22.31
N THR A 386 0.73 -4.11 22.06
CA THR A 386 1.79 -4.65 21.19
C THR A 386 2.79 -5.53 21.91
N ARG A 387 2.76 -5.56 23.24
CA ARG A 387 3.74 -6.22 24.14
C ARG A 387 5.19 -5.81 23.83
N ARG A 388 5.41 -4.52 23.58
CA ARG A 388 6.73 -3.98 23.24
C ARG A 388 7.09 -2.79 24.11
N LEU A 389 8.39 -2.61 24.31
CA LEU A 389 8.93 -1.40 24.92
C LEU A 389 8.68 -0.20 24.00
N THR A 390 8.29 0.92 24.60
CA THR A 390 8.26 2.22 23.92
C THR A 390 9.52 2.99 24.25
N THR A 391 10.10 3.66 23.26
CA THR A 391 11.37 4.37 23.41
C THR A 391 11.32 5.77 22.84
N SER A 392 12.11 6.66 23.42
CA SER A 392 12.42 7.97 22.85
C SER A 392 13.91 8.05 22.55
N GLY A 393 14.26 8.55 21.35
CA GLY A 393 15.63 8.78 20.92
C GLY A 393 16.12 10.16 21.35
N PHE A 394 17.40 10.25 21.66
CA PHE A 394 18.11 11.49 22.00
C PHE A 394 19.42 11.56 21.24
N SER A 395 19.89 12.78 20.93
CA SER A 395 21.18 12.98 20.25
C SER A 395 21.97 14.12 20.83
N THR A 396 23.29 14.01 20.73
CA THR A 396 24.27 15.07 21.00
C THR A 396 25.19 15.24 19.80
N ASP A 397 25.83 16.40 19.66
CA ASP A 397 26.72 16.69 18.52
C ASP A 397 28.03 15.91 18.56
N ALA A 398 28.45 15.44 19.74
CA ALA A 398 29.64 14.62 19.94
C ALA A 398 29.41 13.54 20.99
N PHE A 399 30.20 12.45 20.95
CA PHE A 399 30.20 11.45 22.00
C PHE A 399 30.79 12.06 23.28
N PRO A 400 30.12 11.96 24.45
CA PRO A 400 30.57 12.58 25.70
C PRO A 400 31.70 11.75 26.32
N THR A 401 32.95 12.10 26.02
CA THR A 401 34.14 11.47 26.64
C THR A 401 34.28 11.80 28.14
N SER A 402 33.67 12.90 28.60
CA SER A 402 33.58 13.30 30.00
C SER A 402 32.16 13.76 30.29
N PRO A 403 31.23 12.81 30.52
CA PRO A 403 29.85 13.18 30.84
C PRO A 403 29.73 13.98 32.11
N GLY A 404 28.69 14.80 32.21
CA GLY A 404 28.32 15.42 33.51
C GLY A 404 28.05 14.32 34.53
N THR A 405 28.25 14.64 35.82
CA THR A 405 27.98 13.68 36.90
C THR A 405 27.07 14.27 37.95
N THR A 406 26.21 13.44 38.50
CA THR A 406 25.49 13.73 39.76
C THR A 406 25.83 12.65 40.77
N THR A 407 25.63 12.95 42.06
CA THR A 407 25.94 12.03 43.15
C THR A 407 24.71 11.75 44.00
N MET A 408 24.56 10.45 44.35
CA MET A 408 23.55 10.01 45.31
C MET A 408 24.19 9.24 46.44
N VAL A 409 23.75 9.50 47.69
CA VAL A 409 24.22 8.75 48.85
C VAL A 409 23.40 7.48 48.98
N VAL A 410 24.06 6.35 49.05
CA VAL A 410 23.47 5.08 49.45
C VAL A 410 23.97 4.68 50.82
N SER A 411 23.15 4.03 51.63
CA SER A 411 23.43 3.68 53.00
C SER A 411 22.92 2.29 53.39
N GLY A 412 23.50 1.70 54.38
CA GLY A 412 23.11 0.44 54.95
C GLY A 412 24.17 -0.12 55.90
N PRO A 413 23.83 -1.04 56.80
CA PRO A 413 24.78 -1.66 57.70
C PRO A 413 25.70 -2.61 56.97
N ALA A 414 26.82 -2.98 57.59
CA ALA A 414 27.62 -4.12 57.12
C ALA A 414 26.80 -5.39 57.11
N GLN A 415 26.92 -6.20 56.05
CA GLN A 415 26.11 -7.39 55.85
C GLN A 415 27.00 -8.59 55.56
N ARG A 416 26.58 -9.74 56.11
CA ARG A 416 27.24 -11.02 55.84
C ARG A 416 26.46 -11.77 54.80
N ILE A 417 27.10 -12.18 53.72
CA ILE A 417 26.53 -12.89 52.60
C ILE A 417 27.28 -14.17 52.34
N ALA A 418 26.53 -15.24 52.16
CA ALA A 418 27.11 -16.58 51.94
C ALA A 418 27.33 -16.86 50.45
N ASN A 419 28.51 -17.30 50.08
CA ASN A 419 28.74 -17.99 48.81
C ASN A 419 28.46 -19.49 49.06
N PRO A 420 27.38 -20.06 48.51
CA PRO A 420 27.07 -21.49 48.71
C PRO A 420 28.07 -22.40 47.97
N PRO A 421 28.09 -23.71 48.27
CA PRO A 421 28.91 -24.67 47.54
C PRO A 421 28.61 -24.62 46.04
N ASP A 422 29.64 -24.56 45.21
CA ASP A 422 29.51 -24.45 43.74
C ASP A 422 28.67 -23.24 43.27
N GLY A 423 28.46 -22.24 44.15
CA GLY A 423 27.62 -21.07 43.87
C GLY A 423 26.15 -21.41 43.63
N THR A 424 25.67 -22.56 44.06
CA THR A 424 24.29 -23.02 43.82
C THR A 424 23.49 -23.17 45.12
N PRO A 425 22.29 -22.67 45.20
CA PRO A 425 21.51 -21.98 44.11
C PRO A 425 22.11 -20.60 43.79
N ALA A 426 22.02 -20.17 42.51
CA ALA A 426 22.55 -18.90 42.04
C ALA A 426 21.45 -17.85 41.79
N ALA A 427 21.79 -16.58 42.03
CA ALA A 427 20.94 -15.46 41.61
C ALA A 427 20.76 -15.45 40.08
N LEU A 428 19.68 -14.87 39.64
CA LEU A 428 19.35 -14.73 38.23
C LEU A 428 19.21 -13.27 37.84
N SER A 429 20.14 -12.74 37.05
CA SER A 429 20.08 -11.36 36.53
C SER A 429 19.62 -11.34 35.09
N THR A 430 20.10 -12.25 34.22
CA THR A 430 19.77 -12.37 32.81
C THR A 430 19.69 -13.82 32.36
N LEU A 431 18.95 -14.10 31.31
CA LEU A 431 18.91 -15.39 30.60
C LEU A 431 19.51 -15.21 29.21
N PRO A 432 20.79 -15.54 29.01
CA PRO A 432 21.44 -15.42 27.71
C PRO A 432 20.70 -16.14 26.59
N GLY A 433 20.53 -15.48 25.44
CA GLY A 433 20.02 -16.11 24.21
C GLY A 433 18.50 -16.32 24.16
N THR A 434 17.71 -15.78 25.09
CA THR A 434 16.24 -15.94 25.05
C THR A 434 15.52 -15.00 24.08
N GLY A 435 16.22 -14.14 23.37
CA GLY A 435 15.74 -13.22 22.33
C GLY A 435 14.46 -12.43 22.69
N GLY A 436 14.54 -11.14 22.72
CA GLY A 436 13.57 -10.07 22.94
C GLY A 436 12.11 -10.29 23.39
N GLY A 437 11.54 -11.46 23.24
CA GLY A 437 10.14 -11.73 23.57
C GLY A 437 9.91 -12.18 25.03
N LEU A 438 10.77 -13.01 25.59
CA LEU A 438 10.62 -13.54 26.94
C LEU A 438 11.28 -12.61 27.97
N THR A 439 12.42 -12.01 27.63
CA THR A 439 13.10 -11.01 28.46
C THR A 439 12.31 -9.72 28.62
N SER A 440 11.54 -9.29 27.61
CA SER A 440 10.63 -8.14 27.75
C SER A 440 9.41 -8.44 28.65
N LEU A 441 8.98 -9.70 28.73
CA LEU A 441 7.93 -10.16 29.65
C LEU A 441 8.46 -10.35 31.07
N LEU A 442 9.76 -10.68 31.19
CA LEU A 442 10.46 -10.88 32.45
C LEU A 442 11.25 -9.65 32.90
N ASN A 443 11.05 -8.51 32.24
CA ASN A 443 11.69 -7.24 32.59
C ASN A 443 11.43 -6.92 34.06
N GLY A 444 12.43 -7.20 34.90
CA GLY A 444 12.38 -7.05 36.34
C GLY A 444 12.25 -8.33 37.15
N ALA A 445 12.06 -9.49 36.54
CA ALA A 445 12.08 -10.77 37.27
C ALA A 445 13.52 -11.23 37.53
N THR A 446 14.29 -10.41 38.23
CA THR A 446 15.56 -10.81 38.80
C THR A 446 15.31 -11.57 40.11
N LEU A 447 16.03 -12.63 40.32
CA LEU A 447 15.93 -13.43 41.55
C LEU A 447 17.21 -13.25 42.36
N GLU A 448 17.11 -12.53 43.48
CA GLU A 448 18.14 -12.48 44.50
C GLU A 448 17.79 -13.49 45.59
N LEU A 449 18.79 -14.20 46.10
CA LEU A 449 18.56 -15.26 47.06
C LEU A 449 18.85 -14.73 48.50
N PRO A 450 17.90 -14.89 49.44
CA PRO A 450 18.10 -14.46 50.81
C PRO A 450 19.39 -15.02 51.43
N GLY A 451 20.19 -14.14 52.10
CA GLY A 451 21.47 -14.51 52.69
C GLY A 451 22.64 -14.59 51.71
N GLN A 452 22.41 -14.44 50.40
CA GLN A 452 23.46 -14.43 49.37
C GLN A 452 23.65 -13.03 48.74
N HIS A 453 22.94 -12.03 49.19
CA HIS A 453 23.08 -10.66 48.72
C HIS A 453 23.02 -9.66 49.89
N ALA A 454 23.60 -8.49 49.66
CA ALA A 454 23.57 -7.32 50.55
C ALA A 454 22.99 -6.16 49.77
N ASP A 455 22.06 -5.42 50.42
CA ASP A 455 21.35 -4.28 49.81
C ASP A 455 21.68 -2.97 50.55
N PHE A 456 21.89 -1.93 49.76
CA PHE A 456 22.11 -0.56 50.21
C PHE A 456 21.22 0.37 49.39
N TYR A 457 20.53 1.29 50.04
CA TYR A 457 19.51 2.12 49.38
C TYR A 457 19.79 3.61 49.52
N SER A 458 19.38 4.37 48.51
CA SER A 458 19.31 5.83 48.62
C SER A 458 18.04 6.28 49.36
N GLU A 459 17.97 7.55 49.73
CA GLU A 459 16.70 8.19 50.01
C GLU A 459 15.83 8.26 48.73
N PRO A 460 14.48 8.39 48.85
CA PRO A 460 13.61 8.60 47.71
C PRO A 460 14.03 9.82 46.89
N LEU A 461 13.98 9.68 45.58
CA LEU A 461 14.33 10.75 44.64
C LEU A 461 13.31 11.88 44.68
N GLY A 462 13.79 13.13 44.88
CA GLY A 462 12.94 14.31 44.82
C GLY A 462 12.49 14.71 43.39
N SER A 463 13.18 14.23 42.36
CA SER A 463 12.90 14.49 40.94
C SER A 463 13.42 13.34 40.09
N ASN A 464 12.96 13.27 38.84
CA ASN A 464 13.46 12.28 37.89
C ASN A 464 14.98 12.42 37.68
N LEU A 465 15.66 11.30 37.61
CA LEU A 465 17.10 11.21 37.45
C LEU A 465 17.44 10.36 36.21
N ASP A 466 17.97 11.01 35.17
CA ASP A 466 18.48 10.31 33.98
C ASP A 466 19.94 9.91 34.18
N VAL A 467 20.25 8.63 34.01
CA VAL A 467 21.60 8.07 34.02
C VAL A 467 21.96 7.57 32.63
N VAL A 468 23.07 8.09 32.10
CA VAL A 468 23.59 7.68 30.76
C VAL A 468 25.09 7.49 30.90
N GLY A 469 25.51 6.24 31.02
CA GLY A 469 26.93 5.87 31.24
C GLY A 469 27.10 4.83 32.33
N ALA A 470 28.33 4.63 32.81
CA ALA A 470 28.71 3.67 33.85
C ALA A 470 28.76 4.32 35.23
N PRO A 471 27.82 4.00 36.14
CA PRO A 471 27.89 4.47 37.52
C PRO A 471 29.10 3.89 38.26
N THR A 472 29.62 4.62 39.27
CA THR A 472 30.72 4.14 40.12
C THR A 472 30.38 4.26 41.60
N VAL A 473 30.82 3.30 42.37
CA VAL A 473 30.59 3.29 43.84
C VAL A 473 31.81 2.73 44.57
N ARG A 474 32.01 3.13 45.84
CA ARG A 474 33.04 2.54 46.66
C ARG A 474 32.45 1.58 47.70
N ILE A 475 32.99 0.37 47.77
CA ILE A 475 32.57 -0.68 48.70
C ILE A 475 33.78 -1.18 49.51
N ARG A 476 33.52 -1.87 50.61
CA ARG A 476 34.50 -2.65 51.37
C ARG A 476 34.05 -4.11 51.38
N ALA A 477 35.01 -5.02 51.34
CA ALA A 477 34.74 -6.45 51.42
C ALA A 477 35.82 -7.15 52.27
N ALA A 478 35.44 -8.15 53.04
CA ALA A 478 36.31 -9.05 53.77
C ALA A 478 35.95 -10.49 53.48
N SER A 479 36.93 -11.37 53.42
CA SER A 479 36.77 -12.78 53.16
C SER A 479 37.77 -13.63 53.96
N PRO A 480 37.32 -14.71 54.60
CA PRO A 480 38.21 -15.67 55.27
C PRO A 480 39.22 -16.32 54.33
N THR A 481 38.89 -16.42 53.02
CA THR A 481 39.77 -17.03 51.99
C THR A 481 40.72 -16.02 51.35
N GLY A 482 40.64 -14.74 51.70
CA GLY A 482 41.40 -13.65 51.05
C GLY A 482 40.89 -13.26 49.68
N GLU A 483 39.85 -13.91 49.17
CA GLU A 483 39.25 -13.70 47.85
C GLU A 483 37.71 -13.61 47.96
N ALA A 484 37.07 -12.76 47.14
CA ALA A 484 35.63 -12.72 46.98
C ALA A 484 35.27 -12.51 45.49
N VAL A 485 34.22 -13.18 45.03
CA VAL A 485 33.55 -12.87 43.76
C VAL A 485 32.19 -12.27 44.12
N LEU A 486 31.95 -11.07 43.62
CA LEU A 486 30.72 -10.34 43.86
C LEU A 486 30.12 -9.87 42.54
N PHE A 487 28.79 -9.72 42.51
CA PHE A 487 28.02 -9.23 41.37
C PHE A 487 27.31 -7.95 41.82
N ALA A 488 27.78 -6.81 41.36
CA ALA A 488 27.21 -5.52 41.74
C ALA A 488 26.12 -5.14 40.73
N LYS A 489 24.96 -4.75 41.27
CA LYS A 489 23.74 -4.47 40.50
C LYS A 489 23.14 -3.15 41.00
N LEU A 490 22.59 -2.34 40.06
CA LEU A 490 21.89 -1.10 40.38
C LEU A 490 20.41 -1.23 40.06
N TYR A 491 19.60 -1.39 41.08
CA TYR A 491 18.16 -1.54 40.97
C TYR A 491 17.44 -0.19 40.99
N ASP A 492 16.38 -0.09 40.25
CA ASP A 492 15.34 0.92 40.36
C ASP A 492 14.24 0.37 41.28
N VAL A 493 14.05 0.97 42.45
CA VAL A 493 13.15 0.47 43.48
C VAL A 493 11.93 1.40 43.57
N GLU A 494 10.81 0.88 43.06
CA GLU A 494 9.53 1.57 43.07
C GLU A 494 8.76 1.25 44.34
N PRO A 495 8.27 2.26 45.11
CA PRO A 495 7.52 2.05 46.34
C PRO A 495 6.23 1.23 46.08
N GLY A 496 6.15 0.06 46.69
CA GLY A 496 4.97 -0.81 46.61
C GLY A 496 4.85 -1.70 45.35
N ALA A 497 5.71 -1.52 44.37
CA ALA A 497 5.70 -2.35 43.14
C ALA A 497 6.90 -3.29 43.02
N GLY A 498 8.00 -3.01 43.70
CA GLY A 498 9.18 -3.87 43.74
C GLY A 498 10.44 -3.21 43.16
N ALA A 499 11.46 -4.03 42.90
CA ALA A 499 12.74 -3.57 42.37
C ALA A 499 12.94 -4.10 40.93
N SER A 500 13.37 -3.25 40.01
CA SER A 500 13.71 -3.63 38.64
C SER A 500 15.18 -3.39 38.35
N LEU A 501 15.85 -4.35 37.71
CA LEU A 501 17.24 -4.23 37.31
C LEU A 501 17.28 -3.81 35.81
N PRO A 502 17.78 -2.60 35.49
CA PRO A 502 17.85 -2.13 34.12
C PRO A 502 18.56 -3.15 33.19
N PHE A 503 17.81 -3.68 32.23
CA PHE A 503 18.26 -4.69 31.26
C PHE A 503 18.89 -5.97 31.86
N GLY A 504 18.71 -6.24 33.16
CA GLY A 504 19.28 -7.41 33.81
C GLY A 504 20.81 -7.40 33.90
N LEU A 505 21.46 -6.23 33.88
CA LEU A 505 22.92 -6.14 33.81
C LEU A 505 23.55 -6.18 35.23
N ALA A 506 24.55 -7.06 35.39
CA ALA A 506 25.36 -7.16 36.59
C ALA A 506 26.84 -6.88 36.27
N ALA A 507 27.56 -6.25 37.19
CA ALA A 507 29.01 -6.09 37.14
C ALA A 507 29.66 -7.19 37.99
N PRO A 508 30.26 -8.22 37.40
CA PRO A 508 31.06 -9.18 38.17
C PRO A 508 32.36 -8.51 38.62
N ILE A 509 32.79 -8.86 39.81
CA ILE A 509 34.00 -8.31 40.45
C ILE A 509 34.70 -9.44 41.16
N ARG A 510 35.97 -9.64 40.87
CA ARG A 510 36.84 -10.51 41.66
C ARG A 510 37.80 -9.64 42.48
N LEU A 511 37.73 -9.77 43.79
CA LEU A 511 38.58 -9.09 44.76
C LEU A 511 39.57 -10.11 45.37
N THR A 512 40.84 -9.75 45.43
CA THR A 512 41.91 -10.58 45.98
C THR A 512 42.66 -9.82 47.06
N GLY A 513 43.39 -10.54 47.93
CA GLY A 513 44.13 -9.91 49.02
C GLY A 513 43.23 -9.29 50.10
N LEU A 514 41.99 -9.79 50.22
CA LEU A 514 41.04 -9.31 51.21
C LEU A 514 41.43 -9.68 52.61
N PRO A 515 41.24 -8.78 53.63
CA PRO A 515 41.40 -9.11 55.03
C PRO A 515 40.28 -10.06 55.49
N THR A 516 40.49 -10.69 56.68
CA THR A 516 39.49 -11.56 57.30
C THR A 516 38.37 -10.77 57.99
N THR A 517 38.63 -9.50 58.35
CA THR A 517 37.69 -8.61 59.04
C THR A 517 37.39 -7.38 58.22
N ILE A 518 36.15 -6.91 58.29
CA ILE A 518 35.68 -5.73 57.50
C ILE A 518 36.32 -4.42 57.92
N ASP A 519 36.77 -4.35 59.20
CA ASP A 519 37.38 -3.12 59.72
C ASP A 519 38.74 -2.84 59.07
N GLU A 520 39.47 -3.89 58.72
CA GLU A 520 40.77 -3.82 58.00
C GLU A 520 40.62 -3.60 56.51
N ALA A 521 39.42 -3.78 55.97
CA ALA A 521 39.18 -3.74 54.53
C ALA A 521 39.30 -2.30 53.95
N GLN A 522 40.12 -2.17 52.93
CA GLN A 522 40.24 -0.91 52.19
C GLN A 522 39.08 -0.74 51.20
N PRO A 523 38.60 0.51 51.00
CA PRO A 523 37.57 0.78 50.00
C PRO A 523 38.07 0.53 48.57
N VAL A 524 37.29 -0.21 47.83
CA VAL A 524 37.51 -0.52 46.37
C VAL A 524 36.46 0.21 45.55
N THR A 525 36.89 0.85 44.47
CA THR A 525 35.97 1.46 43.49
C THR A 525 35.44 0.41 42.56
N VAL A 526 34.13 0.30 42.46
CA VAL A 526 33.41 -0.60 41.56
C VAL A 526 32.73 0.23 40.48
N THR A 527 32.97 -0.16 39.21
CA THR A 527 32.26 0.37 38.08
C THR A 527 31.07 -0.55 37.78
N LEU A 528 29.89 0.00 37.86
CA LEU A 528 28.63 -0.69 37.49
C LEU A 528 28.43 -0.74 35.98
N PRO A 529 27.52 -1.58 35.48
CA PRO A 529 27.23 -1.62 34.06
C PRO A 529 26.83 -0.28 33.47
N THR A 530 27.29 0.01 32.28
CA THR A 530 26.84 1.20 31.51
C THR A 530 25.37 1.04 31.17
N ILE A 531 24.55 2.01 31.58
CA ILE A 531 23.10 2.01 31.37
C ILE A 531 22.61 3.32 30.76
N VAL A 532 21.43 3.24 30.13
CA VAL A 532 20.57 4.39 29.82
C VAL A 532 19.25 4.17 30.52
N HIS A 533 19.07 4.81 31.65
CA HIS A 533 17.88 4.59 32.48
C HIS A 533 17.41 5.88 33.14
N ARG A 534 16.11 6.03 33.31
CA ARG A 534 15.49 7.08 34.12
C ARG A 534 14.93 6.47 35.39
N PHE A 535 15.45 6.93 36.54
CA PHE A 535 14.82 6.70 37.81
C PHE A 535 13.78 7.77 38.05
N GLU A 536 12.55 7.40 38.32
CA GLU A 536 11.45 8.35 38.47
C GLU A 536 11.44 8.97 39.89
N ALA A 537 10.82 10.13 39.99
CA ALA A 537 10.65 10.80 41.32
C ALA A 537 9.89 9.89 42.28
N GLY A 538 10.36 9.83 43.53
CA GLY A 538 9.81 8.93 44.56
C GLY A 538 10.44 7.53 44.58
N HIS A 539 11.12 7.08 43.50
CA HIS A 539 11.86 5.83 43.51
C HIS A 539 13.15 5.95 44.34
N ARG A 540 13.77 4.84 44.69
CA ARG A 540 15.07 4.74 45.32
C ARG A 540 16.05 4.00 44.44
N LEU A 541 17.33 4.36 44.50
CA LEU A 541 18.40 3.56 43.95
C LEU A 541 18.79 2.47 44.95
N GLY A 542 18.78 1.21 44.50
CA GLY A 542 19.23 0.06 45.30
C GLY A 542 20.54 -0.48 44.74
N LEU A 543 21.61 -0.43 45.52
CA LEU A 543 22.86 -1.13 45.22
C LEU A 543 22.80 -2.50 45.86
N THR A 544 22.78 -3.56 45.04
CA THR A 544 22.82 -4.96 45.49
C THR A 544 24.18 -5.58 45.18
N LEU A 545 24.78 -6.26 46.14
CA LEU A 545 25.99 -7.03 45.98
C LEU A 545 25.64 -8.50 46.24
N SER A 546 25.62 -9.35 45.22
CA SER A 546 25.34 -10.78 45.39
C SER A 546 26.60 -11.63 45.19
N THR A 547 26.62 -12.84 45.80
CA THR A 547 27.77 -13.76 45.80
C THR A 547 27.77 -14.71 44.59
N SER A 548 26.61 -14.84 43.94
CA SER A 548 26.44 -15.75 42.82
C SER A 548 25.57 -15.13 41.71
N ASP A 549 25.81 -15.55 40.49
CA ASP A 549 24.95 -15.26 39.33
C ASP A 549 25.03 -16.40 38.35
N GLN A 550 23.86 -16.86 37.84
CA GLN A 550 23.73 -18.02 36.97
C GLN A 550 24.59 -17.92 35.71
N ALA A 551 24.73 -16.69 35.17
CA ALA A 551 25.47 -16.45 33.92
C ALA A 551 26.99 -16.60 34.05
N TYR A 552 27.54 -16.63 35.26
CA TYR A 552 28.98 -16.57 35.53
C TYR A 552 29.47 -17.73 36.37
N THR A 553 30.79 -17.93 36.38
CA THR A 553 31.43 -18.84 37.35
C THR A 553 31.53 -18.18 38.72
N THR A 554 31.34 -18.97 39.72
CA THR A 554 31.48 -18.60 41.14
C THR A 554 32.51 -19.48 41.80
N PRO A 555 33.16 -19.08 42.94
CA PRO A 555 34.04 -19.95 43.69
C PRO A 555 33.33 -21.22 44.16
N VAL A 556 33.99 -22.36 44.00
CA VAL A 556 33.45 -23.70 44.36
C VAL A 556 33.35 -23.84 45.88
N GLU A 557 34.34 -23.30 46.59
CA GLU A 557 34.44 -23.42 48.05
C GLU A 557 33.41 -22.55 48.77
N PRO A 558 32.59 -23.09 49.65
CA PRO A 558 31.64 -22.31 50.42
C PRO A 558 32.34 -21.39 51.39
N THR A 559 31.89 -20.16 51.46
CA THR A 559 32.45 -19.14 52.35
C THR A 559 31.42 -18.06 52.69
N VAL A 560 31.71 -17.22 53.68
CA VAL A 560 30.88 -16.08 54.03
C VAL A 560 31.71 -14.82 53.86
N TYR A 561 31.28 -13.95 52.96
CA TYR A 561 31.85 -12.62 52.80
C TYR A 561 31.17 -11.65 53.75
N THR A 562 31.89 -10.63 54.17
CA THR A 562 31.33 -9.45 54.83
C THR A 562 31.52 -8.26 53.89
N VAL A 563 30.43 -7.58 53.52
CA VAL A 563 30.45 -6.41 52.67
C VAL A 563 29.90 -5.21 53.42
N ASP A 564 30.44 -4.04 53.13
CA ASP A 564 30.10 -2.81 53.81
C ASP A 564 30.34 -1.60 52.91
N LEU A 565 29.78 -0.45 53.30
CA LEU A 565 30.06 0.82 52.67
C LEU A 565 31.07 1.61 53.57
N PRO A 566 32.00 2.40 53.00
CA PRO A 566 32.92 3.19 53.78
C PRO A 566 32.19 4.12 54.74
N GLY A 567 32.30 3.83 56.07
CA GLY A 567 31.61 4.60 57.11
C GLY A 567 30.09 4.39 57.20
N GLY A 568 29.57 3.28 56.66
CA GLY A 568 28.13 2.92 56.58
C GLY A 568 27.33 3.67 55.50
N THR A 569 27.98 4.58 54.80
CA THR A 569 27.42 5.33 53.67
C THR A 569 28.47 5.53 52.58
N THR A 570 28.03 5.57 51.31
CA THR A 570 28.93 5.88 50.19
C THR A 570 28.22 6.72 49.15
N THR A 571 29.03 7.39 48.35
CA THR A 571 28.53 8.18 47.22
C THR A 571 28.55 7.32 45.96
N LEU A 572 27.37 7.15 45.35
CA LEU A 572 27.19 6.61 44.02
C LEU A 572 27.32 7.78 43.02
N THR A 573 28.32 7.71 42.16
CA THR A 573 28.53 8.70 41.08
C THR A 573 27.83 8.24 39.83
N LEU A 574 26.93 9.06 39.31
CA LEU A 574 26.02 8.75 38.21
C LEU A 574 26.31 9.68 37.05
N PRO A 575 26.73 9.13 35.88
CA PRO A 575 26.96 9.93 34.68
C PRO A 575 25.65 10.39 34.06
N GLN A 576 25.65 11.62 33.54
CA GLN A 576 24.50 12.26 32.90
C GLN A 576 24.87 12.81 31.53
N VAL A 577 24.01 12.58 30.56
CA VAL A 577 24.11 13.17 29.21
C VAL A 577 22.78 13.81 28.86
N THR A 578 22.81 15.11 28.58
CA THR A 578 21.63 15.83 28.11
C THR A 578 21.62 15.81 26.56
N GLY A 579 20.73 15.02 25.97
CA GLY A 579 20.52 14.95 24.53
C GLY A 579 19.29 15.72 24.07
N ALA A 580 19.32 16.25 22.86
CA ALA A 580 18.14 16.78 22.20
C ALA A 580 17.23 15.62 21.75
N PRO A 581 15.91 15.70 21.97
CA PRO A 581 15.01 14.63 21.54
C PRO A 581 14.96 14.52 20.02
N ILE A 582 15.06 13.31 19.51
CA ILE A 582 14.91 13.00 18.08
C ILE A 582 13.42 12.90 17.77
N THR A 583 12.92 13.81 16.94
CA THR A 583 11.55 13.75 16.43
C THR A 583 11.44 12.58 15.44
N ASN A 584 10.59 11.62 15.78
CA ASN A 584 10.36 10.47 14.92
C ASN A 584 9.56 10.91 13.67
N PRO A 585 10.10 10.80 12.44
CA PRO A 585 9.38 11.21 11.23
C PRO A 585 8.03 10.48 11.04
N GLU A 586 7.85 9.30 11.65
CA GLU A 586 6.58 8.57 11.60
C GLU A 586 5.42 9.33 12.24
N VAL A 587 5.69 10.11 13.30
CA VAL A 587 4.67 10.94 13.98
C VAL A 587 4.21 12.06 13.04
N ILE A 588 5.13 12.67 12.29
CA ILE A 588 4.83 13.71 11.30
C ILE A 588 3.96 13.12 10.18
N TRP A 589 4.31 11.94 9.68
CA TRP A 589 3.53 11.27 8.63
C TRP A 589 2.14 10.85 9.10
N ARG A 590 1.96 10.45 10.36
CA ARG A 590 0.62 10.20 10.95
C ARG A 590 -0.24 11.46 10.95
N TYR A 591 0.30 12.62 11.32
CA TYR A 591 -0.42 13.89 11.24
C TYR A 591 -0.70 14.31 9.79
N VAL A 592 0.24 14.13 8.88
CA VAL A 592 0.05 14.40 7.44
C VAL A 592 -1.06 13.52 6.87
N LEU A 593 -1.06 12.22 7.16
CA LEU A 593 -2.11 11.28 6.74
C LEU A 593 -3.47 11.64 7.36
N ALA A 594 -3.51 11.99 8.64
CA ALA A 594 -4.73 12.44 9.31
C ALA A 594 -5.27 13.74 8.69
N ALA A 595 -4.40 14.72 8.40
CA ALA A 595 -4.76 15.96 7.71
C ALA A 595 -5.28 15.69 6.28
N LEU A 596 -4.65 14.77 5.55
CA LEU A 596 -5.09 14.36 4.21
C LEU A 596 -6.47 13.68 4.26
N ALA A 597 -6.68 12.79 5.22
CA ALA A 597 -7.97 12.13 5.44
C ALA A 597 -9.07 13.14 5.79
N ALA A 598 -8.76 14.11 6.65
CA ALA A 598 -9.67 15.21 7.01
C ALA A 598 -9.99 16.09 5.77
N ALA A 599 -9.00 16.43 4.95
CA ALA A 599 -9.19 17.19 3.71
C ALA A 599 -10.09 16.45 2.71
N VAL A 600 -9.90 15.14 2.55
CA VAL A 600 -10.77 14.29 1.71
C VAL A 600 -12.20 14.25 2.26
N ALA A 601 -12.37 14.09 3.57
CA ALA A 601 -13.68 14.08 4.22
C ALA A 601 -14.40 15.43 4.03
N LEU A 602 -13.70 16.57 4.20
CA LEU A 602 -14.22 17.92 3.95
C LEU A 602 -14.59 18.10 2.47
N GLY A 603 -13.76 17.62 1.54
CA GLY A 603 -14.05 17.63 0.10
C GLY A 603 -15.33 16.87 -0.25
N VAL A 604 -15.54 15.69 0.34
CA VAL A 604 -16.77 14.90 0.18
C VAL A 604 -17.98 15.62 0.75
N VAL A 605 -17.86 16.23 1.94
CA VAL A 605 -18.94 17.01 2.56
C VAL A 605 -19.28 18.24 1.68
N ALA A 606 -18.26 18.97 1.22
CA ALA A 606 -18.44 20.11 0.32
C ALA A 606 -19.13 19.70 -0.99
N ALA A 607 -18.72 18.58 -1.60
CA ALA A 607 -19.35 18.04 -2.79
C ALA A 607 -20.82 17.65 -2.55
N ILE A 608 -21.15 17.08 -1.39
CA ILE A 608 -22.52 16.76 -1.00
C ILE A 608 -23.36 18.05 -0.81
N VAL A 609 -22.80 19.05 -0.15
CA VAL A 609 -23.48 20.36 0.06
C VAL A 609 -23.72 21.05 -1.28
N VAL A 610 -22.69 21.13 -2.14
CA VAL A 610 -22.81 21.73 -3.49
C VAL A 610 -23.84 20.95 -4.33
N ALA A 611 -23.84 19.61 -4.27
CA ALA A 611 -24.84 18.80 -4.97
C ALA A 611 -26.26 19.04 -4.44
N ARG A 612 -26.45 19.23 -3.11
CA ARG A 612 -27.74 19.57 -2.51
C ARG A 612 -28.20 20.99 -2.89
N LEU A 613 -27.29 21.98 -2.88
CA LEU A 613 -27.60 23.34 -3.28
C LEU A 613 -27.95 23.41 -4.78
N ARG A 614 -27.23 22.69 -5.64
CA ARG A 614 -27.54 22.57 -7.08
C ARG A 614 -28.90 21.91 -7.32
N ARG A 615 -29.27 20.88 -6.55
CA ARG A 615 -30.58 20.23 -6.62
C ARG A 615 -31.69 21.18 -6.19
N ARG A 616 -31.51 21.99 -5.15
CA ARG A 616 -32.49 23.01 -4.71
C ARG A 616 -32.68 24.14 -5.74
N ARG A 617 -31.62 24.54 -6.48
CA ARG A 617 -31.69 25.53 -7.56
C ARG A 617 -32.30 24.96 -8.86
N ASN A 618 -32.31 23.63 -9.04
CA ASN A 618 -32.81 22.98 -10.24
C ASN A 618 -34.28 22.48 -10.10
N ALA A 619 -34.95 22.69 -8.99
CA ALA A 619 -36.40 22.53 -8.83
C ALA A 619 -37.04 23.73 -9.53
N VAL A 620 -37.04 23.73 -10.87
CA VAL A 620 -37.70 24.74 -11.70
C VAL A 620 -39.19 24.52 -11.66
N ALA A 621 -39.97 25.62 -11.53
CA ALA A 621 -41.42 25.64 -11.58
C ALA A 621 -41.92 24.96 -12.85
N VAL A 622 -42.97 24.15 -12.73
CA VAL A 622 -43.72 23.60 -13.87
C VAL A 622 -44.47 24.79 -14.48
N VAL A 623 -44.44 24.92 -15.79
CA VAL A 623 -45.26 25.89 -16.51
C VAL A 623 -46.68 25.28 -16.57
N GLU A 624 -47.57 25.73 -15.69
CA GLU A 624 -48.89 25.15 -15.49
C GLU A 624 -49.73 25.11 -16.75
N GLU A 625 -49.63 26.14 -17.60
CA GLU A 625 -50.31 26.27 -18.90
C GLU A 625 -50.06 25.03 -19.79
N PHE A 626 -48.88 24.38 -19.68
CA PHE A 626 -48.53 23.24 -20.51
C PHE A 626 -48.40 21.92 -19.73
N ALA A 627 -48.91 21.90 -18.49
CA ALA A 627 -48.80 20.69 -17.64
C ALA A 627 -49.50 19.46 -18.25
N ASP A 628 -50.55 19.67 -19.03
CA ASP A 628 -51.27 18.61 -19.74
C ASP A 628 -50.79 18.38 -21.17
N THR A 629 -49.88 19.19 -21.70
CA THR A 629 -49.36 19.07 -23.07
C THR A 629 -48.13 18.17 -23.10
N PRO A 630 -48.17 17.04 -23.81
CA PRO A 630 -47.07 16.08 -23.89
C PRO A 630 -45.74 16.69 -24.32
N LEU A 631 -45.76 17.61 -25.33
CA LEU A 631 -44.54 18.24 -25.82
C LEU A 631 -44.89 19.62 -26.40
N VAL A 632 -44.10 20.62 -25.98
CA VAL A 632 -44.08 21.97 -26.58
C VAL A 632 -42.63 22.29 -26.91
N VAL A 633 -42.39 22.64 -28.19
CA VAL A 633 -41.10 23.10 -28.70
C VAL A 633 -41.26 24.56 -29.11
N ARG A 634 -40.45 25.47 -28.58
CA ARG A 634 -40.51 26.91 -28.90
C ARG A 634 -39.12 27.44 -29.25
N GLY A 635 -38.97 28.01 -30.42
CA GLY A 635 -37.74 28.65 -30.89
C GLY A 635 -36.52 27.74 -30.85
N LEU A 636 -36.71 26.44 -31.03
CA LEU A 636 -35.60 25.49 -30.91
C LEU A 636 -34.53 25.75 -31.94
N ARG A 637 -33.34 26.16 -31.50
CA ARG A 637 -32.13 26.32 -32.31
C ARG A 637 -31.05 25.42 -31.80
N LYS A 638 -30.39 24.72 -32.73
CA LYS A 638 -29.21 23.91 -32.44
C LYS A 638 -28.11 24.21 -33.45
N GLU A 639 -27.01 24.75 -32.90
CA GLU A 639 -25.78 25.03 -33.62
C GLU A 639 -24.67 24.18 -32.99
N TYR A 640 -23.83 23.54 -33.80
CA TYR A 640 -22.68 22.74 -33.39
C TYR A 640 -21.43 23.61 -33.27
N ALA A 641 -20.37 23.11 -32.67
CA ALA A 641 -19.14 23.83 -32.38
C ALA A 641 -18.38 24.27 -33.66
N ASP A 642 -18.65 23.65 -34.76
CA ASP A 642 -18.12 23.96 -36.10
C ASP A 642 -18.88 25.07 -36.81
N GLY A 643 -19.90 25.63 -36.17
CA GLY A 643 -20.76 26.69 -36.72
C GLY A 643 -21.92 26.15 -37.56
N PHE A 644 -22.08 24.85 -37.74
CA PHE A 644 -23.18 24.25 -38.47
C PHE A 644 -24.50 24.38 -37.72
N VAL A 645 -25.48 25.05 -38.32
CA VAL A 645 -26.84 25.21 -37.80
C VAL A 645 -27.71 24.06 -38.28
N ALA A 646 -27.96 23.09 -37.40
CA ALA A 646 -28.75 21.91 -37.74
C ALA A 646 -30.27 22.10 -37.54
N VAL A 647 -30.65 23.05 -36.65
CA VAL A 647 -32.06 23.44 -36.40
C VAL A 647 -32.04 24.97 -36.22
N ALA A 648 -32.87 25.70 -36.95
CA ALA A 648 -32.76 27.15 -37.13
C ALA A 648 -33.84 27.98 -36.41
N GLY A 649 -34.65 27.37 -35.55
CA GLY A 649 -35.74 28.03 -34.83
C GLY A 649 -37.07 27.32 -35.13
N VAL A 650 -37.28 26.20 -34.45
CA VAL A 650 -38.42 25.31 -34.71
C VAL A 650 -39.45 25.40 -33.61
N ASP A 651 -40.71 25.60 -33.97
CA ASP A 651 -41.87 25.71 -33.10
C ASP A 651 -42.92 24.66 -33.50
N PHE A 652 -43.28 23.73 -32.60
CA PHE A 652 -44.42 22.82 -32.77
C PHE A 652 -44.88 22.23 -31.43
N THR A 653 -46.08 21.66 -31.43
CA THR A 653 -46.70 21.11 -30.25
C THR A 653 -47.27 19.73 -30.55
N VAL A 654 -47.10 18.78 -29.61
CA VAL A 654 -47.76 17.47 -29.65
C VAL A 654 -48.83 17.45 -28.58
N GLN A 655 -50.06 17.23 -28.99
CA GLN A 655 -51.24 17.19 -28.07
C GLN A 655 -51.53 15.72 -27.66
N ARG A 656 -52.23 15.56 -26.55
CA ARG A 656 -52.75 14.25 -26.13
C ARG A 656 -53.63 13.67 -27.22
N GLY A 657 -53.53 12.36 -27.46
CA GLY A 657 -54.30 11.66 -28.48
C GLY A 657 -53.74 11.77 -29.92
N GLN A 658 -52.71 12.55 -30.11
CA GLN A 658 -52.13 12.71 -31.46
C GLN A 658 -51.04 11.66 -31.75
N VAL A 659 -50.99 11.22 -32.98
CA VAL A 659 -49.82 10.57 -33.64
C VAL A 659 -49.25 11.58 -34.61
N VAL A 660 -48.13 12.18 -34.24
CA VAL A 660 -47.48 13.25 -35.01
C VAL A 660 -46.29 12.66 -35.79
N GLY A 661 -46.29 12.90 -37.10
CA GLY A 661 -45.17 12.53 -37.99
C GLY A 661 -44.21 13.68 -38.19
N LEU A 662 -42.93 13.51 -37.87
CA LEU A 662 -41.85 14.45 -38.15
C LEU A 662 -41.21 14.11 -39.46
N LEU A 663 -41.51 14.89 -40.50
CA LEU A 663 -41.10 14.65 -41.90
C LEU A 663 -40.02 15.59 -42.38
N GLY A 664 -39.31 15.23 -43.42
CA GLY A 664 -38.33 16.08 -44.08
C GLY A 664 -37.25 15.27 -44.80
N PRO A 665 -36.53 15.84 -45.75
CA PRO A 665 -35.41 15.17 -46.41
C PRO A 665 -34.24 14.89 -45.46
N ASN A 666 -33.26 14.14 -45.92
CA ASN A 666 -32.03 13.91 -45.17
C ASN A 666 -31.30 15.25 -44.95
N GLY A 667 -30.84 15.47 -43.71
CA GLY A 667 -30.23 16.75 -43.33
C GLY A 667 -31.21 17.85 -42.88
N ALA A 668 -32.54 17.62 -42.92
CA ALA A 668 -33.57 18.61 -42.53
C ALA A 668 -33.56 18.97 -40.99
N GLY A 669 -32.77 18.31 -40.17
CA GLY A 669 -32.68 18.55 -38.73
C GLY A 669 -33.46 17.58 -37.84
N LYS A 670 -34.20 16.60 -38.41
CA LYS A 670 -35.07 15.65 -37.69
C LYS A 670 -34.31 14.91 -36.55
N THR A 671 -33.18 14.29 -36.86
CA THR A 671 -32.37 13.56 -35.88
C THR A 671 -31.82 14.45 -34.79
N THR A 672 -31.40 15.67 -35.15
CA THR A 672 -30.93 16.66 -34.16
C THR A 672 -32.05 17.11 -33.23
N THR A 673 -33.23 17.39 -33.77
CA THR A 673 -34.43 17.75 -32.99
C THR A 673 -34.76 16.63 -32.00
N ARG A 674 -34.82 15.37 -32.43
CA ARG A 674 -35.11 14.24 -31.53
C ARG A 674 -34.04 14.04 -30.46
N ARG A 675 -32.75 14.18 -30.80
CA ARG A 675 -31.66 14.11 -29.76
C ARG A 675 -31.84 15.19 -28.70
N VAL A 676 -32.31 16.37 -29.06
CA VAL A 676 -32.61 17.41 -28.12
C VAL A 676 -33.86 17.07 -27.28
N LEU A 677 -34.93 16.55 -27.91
CA LEU A 677 -36.18 16.12 -27.28
C LEU A 677 -35.96 15.00 -26.25
N LEU A 678 -34.95 14.18 -26.43
CA LEU A 678 -34.63 13.10 -25.48
C LEU A 678 -33.58 13.51 -24.43
N GLY A 679 -33.19 14.79 -24.40
CA GLY A 679 -32.18 15.28 -23.47
C GLY A 679 -30.77 14.76 -23.74
N LEU A 680 -30.53 14.16 -24.92
CA LEU A 680 -29.21 13.65 -25.36
C LEU A 680 -28.32 14.80 -25.84
N SER A 681 -28.90 15.93 -26.27
CA SER A 681 -28.18 17.13 -26.67
C SER A 681 -28.86 18.36 -26.06
N ARG A 682 -28.08 19.40 -25.76
CA ARG A 682 -28.65 20.69 -25.27
C ARG A 682 -28.98 21.59 -26.46
N PRO A 683 -30.11 22.27 -26.44
CA PRO A 683 -30.38 23.32 -27.44
C PRO A 683 -29.39 24.46 -27.27
N THR A 684 -29.09 25.17 -28.36
CA THR A 684 -28.32 26.43 -28.32
C THR A 684 -29.19 27.60 -27.88
N ARG A 685 -30.44 27.61 -28.37
CA ARG A 685 -31.51 28.56 -27.96
C ARG A 685 -32.85 27.88 -28.02
N GLY A 686 -33.87 28.53 -27.46
CA GLY A 686 -35.25 28.02 -27.39
C GLY A 686 -35.49 27.14 -26.16
N GLU A 687 -36.74 26.78 -25.97
CA GLU A 687 -37.19 25.97 -24.86
C GLU A 687 -37.98 24.74 -25.32
N LEU A 688 -37.86 23.68 -24.56
CA LEU A 688 -38.63 22.47 -24.71
C LEU A 688 -39.29 22.16 -23.38
N LEU A 689 -40.61 22.03 -23.45
CA LEU A 689 -41.43 21.65 -22.30
C LEU A 689 -42.03 20.27 -22.56
N VAL A 690 -41.90 19.41 -21.60
CA VAL A 690 -42.53 18.08 -21.56
C VAL A 690 -43.44 18.06 -20.36
N PHE A 691 -44.75 17.98 -20.57
CA PHE A 691 -45.74 18.13 -19.52
C PHE A 691 -45.49 19.34 -18.62
N GLY A 692 -45.21 20.52 -19.21
CA GLY A 692 -44.88 21.77 -18.53
C GLY A 692 -43.51 21.83 -17.89
N HIS A 693 -42.74 20.76 -17.88
CA HIS A 693 -41.39 20.74 -17.31
C HIS A 693 -40.34 21.12 -18.35
N HIS A 694 -39.49 22.08 -18.08
CA HIS A 694 -38.32 22.35 -18.92
C HIS A 694 -37.42 21.15 -19.08
N LEU A 695 -37.20 20.72 -20.31
CA LEU A 695 -36.42 19.56 -20.64
C LEU A 695 -34.92 19.83 -20.45
N ARG A 696 -34.29 19.04 -19.58
CA ARG A 696 -32.84 19.05 -19.33
C ARG A 696 -32.31 17.63 -19.21
N PRO A 697 -31.06 17.36 -19.56
CA PRO A 697 -30.46 16.05 -19.34
C PRO A 697 -30.60 15.59 -17.88
N GLY A 698 -31.27 14.46 -17.66
CA GLY A 698 -31.51 13.90 -16.33
C GLY A 698 -32.69 14.49 -15.58
N ALA A 699 -33.59 15.25 -16.23
CA ALA A 699 -34.85 15.69 -15.65
C ALA A 699 -35.75 14.49 -15.32
N ASP A 700 -36.46 14.54 -14.18
CA ASP A 700 -37.35 13.46 -13.74
C ASP A 700 -38.50 13.19 -14.73
N VAL A 701 -38.95 14.23 -15.48
CA VAL A 701 -39.99 14.12 -16.51
C VAL A 701 -39.60 13.17 -17.65
N LEU A 702 -38.29 12.93 -17.89
CA LEU A 702 -37.86 11.95 -18.89
C LEU A 702 -38.31 10.51 -18.56
N THR A 703 -38.75 10.24 -17.34
CA THR A 703 -39.32 8.94 -16.96
C THR A 703 -40.72 8.74 -17.54
N ARG A 704 -41.40 9.82 -18.01
CA ARG A 704 -42.72 9.79 -18.68
C ARG A 704 -42.59 9.64 -20.21
N LEU A 705 -41.33 9.60 -20.74
CA LEU A 705 -41.02 9.38 -22.14
C LEU A 705 -40.58 7.94 -22.40
N GLY A 706 -41.13 7.34 -23.46
CA GLY A 706 -40.60 6.15 -24.08
C GLY A 706 -39.87 6.50 -25.38
N ALA A 707 -38.75 5.92 -25.66
CA ALA A 707 -38.00 6.29 -26.84
C ALA A 707 -37.39 5.05 -27.57
N LEU A 708 -37.45 5.08 -28.87
CA LEU A 708 -36.68 4.27 -29.79
C LEU A 708 -35.83 5.19 -30.67
N VAL A 709 -34.50 5.11 -30.53
CA VAL A 709 -33.56 6.01 -31.22
C VAL A 709 -32.41 5.16 -31.82
N GLU A 710 -32.10 5.37 -33.09
CA GLU A 710 -30.91 4.83 -33.77
C GLU A 710 -30.75 3.29 -33.67
N GLY A 711 -31.87 2.54 -33.72
CA GLY A 711 -31.89 1.09 -33.78
C GLY A 711 -31.81 0.36 -32.45
N PRO A 712 -32.06 -0.96 -32.44
CA PRO A 712 -32.20 -1.73 -31.20
C PRO A 712 -30.85 -2.15 -30.61
N GLY A 713 -30.44 -1.48 -29.53
CA GLY A 713 -29.22 -1.79 -28.74
C GLY A 713 -29.35 -3.03 -27.84
N PHE A 714 -29.73 -4.18 -28.36
CA PHE A 714 -29.93 -5.40 -27.57
C PHE A 714 -28.64 -6.18 -27.34
N LEU A 715 -28.58 -6.88 -26.20
CA LEU A 715 -27.56 -7.88 -25.93
C LEU A 715 -27.82 -9.14 -26.77
N PRO A 716 -27.02 -9.45 -27.78
CA PRO A 716 -27.36 -10.50 -28.77
C PRO A 716 -27.29 -11.91 -28.20
N HIS A 717 -26.59 -12.11 -27.10
CA HIS A 717 -26.36 -13.41 -26.46
C HIS A 717 -27.45 -13.82 -25.46
N VAL A 718 -28.37 -12.92 -25.12
CA VAL A 718 -29.52 -13.21 -24.23
C VAL A 718 -30.85 -13.16 -25.00
N SER A 719 -31.91 -13.69 -24.39
CA SER A 719 -33.24 -13.70 -24.98
C SER A 719 -33.89 -12.31 -24.98
N GLY A 720 -34.91 -12.12 -25.84
CA GLY A 720 -35.72 -10.89 -25.88
C GLY A 720 -36.34 -10.57 -24.52
N MET A 721 -36.94 -11.55 -23.86
CA MET A 721 -37.50 -11.43 -22.51
C MET A 721 -36.46 -10.91 -21.51
N LYS A 722 -35.25 -11.47 -21.55
CA LYS A 722 -34.18 -11.06 -20.65
C LYS A 722 -33.67 -9.66 -20.95
N ASN A 723 -33.62 -9.26 -22.24
CA ASN A 723 -33.30 -7.88 -22.63
C ASN A 723 -34.29 -6.88 -22.06
N LEU A 724 -35.62 -7.11 -22.20
CA LEU A 724 -36.65 -6.24 -21.64
C LEU A 724 -36.52 -6.12 -20.12
N LYS A 725 -36.34 -7.25 -19.41
CA LYS A 725 -36.18 -7.26 -17.95
C LYS A 725 -34.90 -6.53 -17.51
N LEU A 726 -33.80 -6.68 -18.24
CA LEU A 726 -32.53 -6.00 -17.93
C LEU A 726 -32.65 -4.49 -18.17
N TYR A 727 -33.28 -4.08 -19.29
CA TYR A 727 -33.54 -2.68 -19.58
C TYR A 727 -34.36 -2.05 -18.44
N TRP A 728 -35.50 -2.68 -18.06
CA TRP A 728 -36.33 -2.15 -16.99
C TRP A 728 -35.59 -2.05 -15.67
N ARG A 729 -34.84 -3.08 -15.30
CA ARG A 729 -34.00 -3.03 -14.09
C ARG A 729 -33.00 -1.88 -14.12
N SER A 730 -32.52 -1.52 -15.31
CA SER A 730 -31.57 -0.42 -15.46
C SER A 730 -32.19 0.95 -15.15
N THR A 731 -33.50 1.10 -15.23
CA THR A 731 -34.20 2.32 -14.88
C THR A 731 -34.30 2.55 -13.36
N GLY A 732 -34.09 1.50 -12.54
CA GLY A 732 -34.22 1.54 -11.09
C GLY A 732 -35.65 1.56 -10.57
N ARG A 733 -36.65 1.38 -11.46
CA ARG A 733 -38.07 1.36 -11.10
C ARG A 733 -38.52 -0.02 -10.63
N PRO A 734 -39.61 -0.13 -9.83
CA PRO A 734 -40.18 -1.40 -9.40
C PRO A 734 -40.53 -2.30 -10.58
N ALA A 735 -40.37 -3.60 -10.44
CA ALA A 735 -40.66 -4.56 -11.52
C ALA A 735 -42.18 -4.59 -11.89
N ALA A 736 -43.04 -4.34 -10.94
CA ALA A 736 -44.50 -4.27 -11.17
C ALA A 736 -44.94 -3.15 -12.13
N ASP A 737 -44.19 -2.02 -12.14
CA ASP A 737 -44.47 -0.87 -12.98
C ASP A 737 -44.01 -1.08 -14.44
N ALA A 738 -43.42 -2.22 -14.76
CA ALA A 738 -42.90 -2.50 -16.12
C ALA A 738 -44.04 -2.70 -17.13
N HIS A 739 -45.18 -3.16 -16.72
CA HIS A 739 -46.29 -3.58 -17.61
C HIS A 739 -45.81 -4.50 -18.75
N LEU A 740 -45.02 -5.49 -18.35
CA LEU A 740 -44.27 -6.33 -19.28
C LEU A 740 -45.16 -7.13 -20.21
N ASP A 741 -46.31 -7.59 -19.71
CA ASP A 741 -47.28 -8.39 -20.49
C ASP A 741 -47.84 -7.61 -21.70
N GLU A 742 -48.23 -6.34 -21.48
CA GLU A 742 -48.65 -5.43 -22.54
C GLU A 742 -47.53 -5.18 -23.58
N ALA A 743 -46.29 -4.99 -23.10
CA ALA A 743 -45.14 -4.84 -23.99
C ALA A 743 -44.89 -6.10 -24.80
N LEU A 744 -45.11 -7.29 -24.24
CA LEU A 744 -44.97 -8.57 -24.94
C LEU A 744 -46.08 -8.80 -26.00
N GLU A 745 -47.32 -8.42 -25.70
CA GLU A 745 -48.39 -8.43 -26.65
C GLU A 745 -48.06 -7.55 -27.85
N ILE A 746 -47.59 -6.34 -27.65
CA ILE A 746 -47.17 -5.39 -28.69
C ILE A 746 -45.99 -5.95 -29.50
N ALA A 747 -45.05 -6.61 -28.85
CA ALA A 747 -43.93 -7.25 -29.56
C ALA A 747 -44.40 -8.32 -30.54
N GLY A 748 -45.51 -9.01 -30.23
CA GLY A 748 -46.09 -10.05 -31.07
C GLY A 748 -45.12 -11.15 -31.45
N LEU A 749 -44.18 -11.49 -30.57
CA LEU A 749 -43.12 -12.46 -30.85
C LEU A 749 -43.44 -13.88 -30.41
N GLY A 750 -44.55 -14.06 -29.61
CA GLY A 750 -44.93 -15.38 -29.08
C GLY A 750 -43.74 -16.06 -28.42
N ASP A 751 -43.57 -17.37 -28.60
CA ASP A 751 -42.46 -18.16 -28.01
C ASP A 751 -41.07 -17.71 -28.49
N ALA A 752 -40.96 -16.99 -29.57
CA ALA A 752 -39.70 -16.48 -30.09
C ALA A 752 -39.04 -15.49 -29.09
N ILE A 753 -39.81 -14.89 -28.16
CA ILE A 753 -39.31 -13.98 -27.12
C ILE A 753 -38.26 -14.66 -26.20
N HIS A 754 -38.30 -15.97 -26.08
CA HIS A 754 -37.37 -16.77 -25.30
C HIS A 754 -36.08 -17.13 -26.03
N ARG A 755 -36.01 -16.92 -27.35
CA ARG A 755 -34.81 -17.17 -28.18
C ARG A 755 -33.80 -16.03 -28.00
N LYS A 756 -32.51 -16.33 -28.23
CA LYS A 756 -31.43 -15.32 -28.19
C LYS A 756 -31.62 -14.32 -29.34
N VAL A 757 -31.46 -13.02 -29.02
CA VAL A 757 -31.72 -11.93 -30.00
C VAL A 757 -30.82 -11.99 -31.23
N ARG A 758 -29.63 -12.62 -31.15
CA ARG A 758 -28.81 -12.88 -32.36
C ARG A 758 -29.49 -13.72 -33.44
N LYS A 759 -30.56 -14.45 -33.08
CA LYS A 759 -31.34 -15.28 -34.01
C LYS A 759 -32.62 -14.56 -34.52
N TYR A 760 -32.81 -13.29 -34.18
CA TYR A 760 -33.98 -12.52 -34.60
C TYR A 760 -33.72 -11.91 -35.98
N SER A 761 -34.79 -11.88 -36.81
CA SER A 761 -34.83 -11.05 -38.04
C SER A 761 -34.80 -9.55 -37.65
N HIS A 762 -34.58 -8.69 -38.64
CA HIS A 762 -34.62 -7.24 -38.46
C HIS A 762 -35.98 -6.82 -37.92
N GLY A 763 -37.10 -7.22 -38.50
CA GLY A 763 -38.46 -6.92 -38.04
C GLY A 763 -38.73 -7.43 -36.61
N MET A 764 -38.21 -8.62 -36.20
CA MET A 764 -38.36 -9.10 -34.83
C MET A 764 -37.62 -8.22 -33.83
N LYS A 765 -36.43 -7.71 -34.19
CA LYS A 765 -35.68 -6.77 -33.37
C LYS A 765 -36.39 -5.42 -33.24
N GLN A 766 -36.95 -4.95 -34.34
CA GLN A 766 -37.72 -3.69 -34.37
C GLN A 766 -38.93 -3.76 -33.45
N ARG A 767 -39.75 -4.82 -33.56
CA ARG A 767 -40.91 -5.05 -32.67
C ARG A 767 -40.51 -5.16 -31.21
N LEU A 768 -39.43 -5.83 -30.91
CA LEU A 768 -38.89 -5.88 -29.52
C LEU A 768 -38.43 -4.50 -29.01
N ALA A 769 -37.87 -3.66 -29.91
CA ALA A 769 -37.42 -2.32 -29.56
C ALA A 769 -38.60 -1.37 -29.28
N ILE A 770 -39.67 -1.47 -30.04
CA ILE A 770 -40.91 -0.73 -29.80
C ILE A 770 -41.54 -1.16 -28.47
N ALA A 771 -41.60 -2.48 -28.21
CA ALA A 771 -42.07 -3.00 -26.92
C ALA A 771 -41.21 -2.49 -25.74
N GLN A 772 -39.87 -2.40 -25.91
CA GLN A 772 -38.99 -1.82 -24.93
C GLN A 772 -39.28 -0.33 -24.67
N ALA A 773 -39.54 0.43 -25.73
CA ALA A 773 -39.90 1.85 -25.61
C ALA A 773 -41.23 2.05 -24.87
N MET A 774 -42.16 1.11 -24.97
CA MET A 774 -43.48 1.17 -24.30
C MET A 774 -43.49 0.64 -22.85
N LEU A 775 -42.38 0.07 -22.36
CA LEU A 775 -42.33 -0.38 -20.99
C LEU A 775 -42.58 0.76 -19.99
N GLY A 776 -43.41 0.48 -18.99
CA GLY A 776 -43.80 1.45 -17.97
C GLY A 776 -44.86 2.44 -18.42
N ARG A 777 -45.52 2.19 -19.55
CA ARG A 777 -46.62 3.02 -20.12
C ARG A 777 -46.27 4.51 -20.18
N PRO A 778 -45.21 4.90 -20.94
CA PRO A 778 -44.86 6.30 -21.08
C PRO A 778 -46.01 7.12 -21.65
N GLU A 779 -46.18 8.36 -21.24
CA GLU A 779 -47.23 9.24 -21.73
C GLU A 779 -46.91 9.89 -23.07
N LEU A 780 -45.64 10.02 -23.40
CA LEU A 780 -45.14 10.44 -24.72
C LEU A 780 -44.19 9.39 -25.27
N LEU A 781 -44.46 8.87 -26.44
CA LEU A 781 -43.63 7.91 -27.14
C LEU A 781 -42.93 8.62 -28.32
N VAL A 782 -41.60 8.52 -28.38
CA VAL A 782 -40.79 9.07 -29.45
C VAL A 782 -40.11 7.96 -30.20
N LEU A 783 -40.53 7.73 -31.45
CA LEU A 783 -40.07 6.61 -32.30
C LEU A 783 -39.31 7.07 -33.51
N ASP A 784 -38.19 6.48 -33.78
CA ASP A 784 -37.41 6.68 -35.01
C ASP A 784 -37.60 5.49 -35.95
N GLU A 785 -38.20 5.80 -37.10
CA GLU A 785 -38.47 4.82 -38.20
C GLU A 785 -39.05 3.49 -37.66
N PRO A 786 -40.23 3.55 -36.97
CA PRO A 786 -40.72 2.36 -36.29
C PRO A 786 -41.13 1.20 -37.20
N THR A 787 -41.34 1.48 -38.48
CA THR A 787 -41.77 0.54 -39.53
C THR A 787 -40.63 -0.03 -40.36
N ASP A 788 -39.42 0.45 -40.14
CA ASP A 788 -38.23 -0.02 -40.91
C ASP A 788 -37.99 -1.53 -40.70
N GLY A 789 -37.88 -2.24 -41.83
CA GLY A 789 -37.63 -3.68 -41.84
C GLY A 789 -38.83 -4.56 -41.47
N LEU A 790 -40.05 -3.98 -41.40
CA LEU A 790 -41.30 -4.72 -41.24
C LEU A 790 -41.89 -5.04 -42.61
N ASP A 791 -42.58 -6.17 -42.73
CA ASP A 791 -43.36 -6.50 -43.91
C ASP A 791 -44.72 -5.77 -43.89
N PRO A 792 -45.47 -5.65 -45.09
CA PRO A 792 -46.71 -4.90 -45.14
C PRO A 792 -47.80 -5.32 -44.14
N PRO A 793 -48.00 -6.62 -43.83
CA PRO A 793 -48.95 -7.01 -42.77
C PRO A 793 -48.51 -6.53 -41.38
N GLN A 794 -47.21 -6.57 -41.07
CA GLN A 794 -46.68 -6.12 -39.80
C GLN A 794 -46.75 -4.60 -39.65
N ILE A 795 -46.57 -3.84 -40.74
CA ILE A 795 -46.75 -2.37 -40.75
C ILE A 795 -48.22 -2.05 -40.43
N ALA A 796 -49.17 -2.74 -41.03
CA ALA A 796 -50.58 -2.53 -40.76
C ALA A 796 -50.95 -2.84 -39.32
N GLU A 797 -50.34 -3.85 -38.71
CA GLU A 797 -50.56 -4.20 -37.31
C GLU A 797 -49.92 -3.15 -36.39
N MET A 798 -48.72 -2.72 -36.69
CA MET A 798 -48.04 -1.68 -35.91
C MET A 798 -48.82 -0.36 -35.92
N ARG A 799 -49.42 0.03 -37.06
CA ARG A 799 -50.28 1.18 -37.20
C ARG A 799 -51.48 1.09 -36.20
N LYS A 800 -52.14 -0.07 -36.15
CA LYS A 800 -53.22 -0.31 -35.19
C LYS A 800 -52.76 -0.16 -33.72
N VAL A 801 -51.55 -0.64 -33.45
CA VAL A 801 -50.96 -0.50 -32.09
C VAL A 801 -50.72 0.97 -31.74
N LEU A 802 -50.12 1.76 -32.63
CA LEU A 802 -49.83 3.17 -32.38
C LEU A 802 -51.08 4.01 -32.26
N HIS A 803 -52.10 3.75 -33.09
CA HIS A 803 -53.43 4.41 -32.97
C HIS A 803 -54.12 4.04 -31.67
N ARG A 804 -54.12 2.76 -31.27
CA ARG A 804 -54.71 2.31 -30.02
C ARG A 804 -53.96 2.94 -28.84
N TYR A 805 -52.62 3.06 -28.91
CA TYR A 805 -51.82 3.65 -27.87
C TYR A 805 -52.15 5.13 -27.66
N ALA A 806 -52.28 5.92 -28.72
CA ALA A 806 -52.64 7.32 -28.64
C ALA A 806 -54.12 7.51 -28.26
N ALA A 807 -55.03 6.70 -28.81
CA ALA A 807 -56.49 6.81 -28.61
C ALA A 807 -56.97 6.24 -27.27
N SER A 808 -56.16 5.47 -26.55
CA SER A 808 -56.51 4.95 -25.23
C SER A 808 -56.80 6.11 -24.29
N GLY A 809 -57.94 6.24 -23.66
CA GLY A 809 -58.47 7.34 -22.82
C GLY A 809 -57.52 7.86 -21.71
N SER A 810 -56.27 7.43 -21.66
CA SER A 810 -55.16 7.88 -20.82
C SER A 810 -54.45 9.13 -21.32
N GLY A 811 -54.82 9.70 -22.48
CA GLY A 811 -54.25 10.94 -22.99
C GLY A 811 -52.75 10.83 -23.38
N ARG A 812 -52.34 9.71 -23.97
CA ARG A 812 -51.00 9.50 -24.47
C ARG A 812 -50.83 10.13 -25.86
N ALA A 813 -49.55 10.35 -26.24
CA ALA A 813 -49.20 10.86 -27.56
C ALA A 813 -47.99 10.11 -28.13
N VAL A 814 -47.90 10.13 -29.48
CA VAL A 814 -46.80 9.53 -30.22
C VAL A 814 -46.20 10.57 -31.15
N LEU A 815 -44.88 10.71 -31.12
CA LEU A 815 -44.09 11.44 -32.09
C LEU A 815 -43.23 10.40 -32.86
N LEU A 816 -43.42 10.27 -34.14
CA LEU A 816 -42.62 9.36 -34.95
C LEU A 816 -41.94 10.12 -36.09
N SER A 817 -40.81 9.61 -36.53
CA SER A 817 -40.21 10.01 -37.80
C SER A 817 -40.30 8.87 -38.79
N SER A 818 -40.55 9.19 -40.04
CA SER A 818 -40.46 8.26 -41.17
C SER A 818 -40.02 9.00 -42.43
N HIS A 819 -39.40 8.26 -43.31
CA HIS A 819 -39.07 8.75 -44.66
C HIS A 819 -40.08 8.24 -45.68
N LEU A 820 -41.02 7.37 -45.30
CA LEU A 820 -42.05 6.78 -46.12
C LEU A 820 -43.36 7.58 -45.97
N LEU A 821 -43.58 8.52 -46.90
CA LEU A 821 -44.69 9.47 -46.84
C LEU A 821 -46.05 8.78 -46.82
N ALA A 822 -46.23 7.71 -47.63
CA ALA A 822 -47.46 6.91 -47.67
C ALA A 822 -47.79 6.22 -46.32
N GLU A 823 -46.80 5.90 -45.50
CA GLU A 823 -47.02 5.32 -44.18
C GLU A 823 -47.43 6.41 -43.16
N VAL A 824 -46.84 7.58 -43.27
CA VAL A 824 -47.17 8.70 -42.40
C VAL A 824 -48.62 9.16 -42.70
N GLU A 825 -49.01 9.23 -43.97
CA GLU A 825 -50.37 9.57 -44.36
C GLU A 825 -51.43 8.64 -43.76
N GLN A 826 -51.08 7.36 -43.61
CA GLN A 826 -51.98 6.33 -43.07
C GLN A 826 -51.88 6.16 -41.54
N THR A 827 -50.77 6.62 -40.94
CA THR A 827 -50.45 6.34 -39.50
C THR A 827 -50.58 7.58 -38.63
N CYS A 828 -50.28 8.77 -39.17
CA CYS A 828 -50.26 9.99 -38.38
C CYS A 828 -51.60 10.74 -38.48
N THR A 829 -51.97 11.37 -37.38
CA THR A 829 -53.08 12.31 -37.36
C THR A 829 -52.63 13.72 -37.74
N HIS A 830 -51.38 14.04 -37.43
CA HIS A 830 -50.76 15.35 -37.68
C HIS A 830 -49.34 15.11 -38.23
N VAL A 831 -48.85 16.09 -38.96
CA VAL A 831 -47.49 16.07 -39.49
C VAL A 831 -46.80 17.44 -39.26
N VAL A 832 -45.53 17.39 -39.01
CA VAL A 832 -44.61 18.52 -38.94
C VAL A 832 -43.55 18.29 -40.02
N VAL A 833 -43.53 19.14 -41.04
CA VAL A 833 -42.62 19.05 -42.17
C VAL A 833 -41.46 19.95 -41.96
N MET A 834 -40.26 19.39 -41.93
CA MET A 834 -38.98 20.14 -41.76
C MET A 834 -38.19 20.16 -43.05
N HIS A 835 -37.65 21.37 -43.38
CA HIS A 835 -36.70 21.57 -44.46
C HIS A 835 -35.57 22.52 -44.01
N ARG A 836 -34.31 22.16 -44.25
CA ARG A 836 -33.12 22.96 -43.90
C ARG A 836 -33.09 23.54 -42.45
N GLY A 837 -33.61 22.75 -41.49
CA GLY A 837 -33.66 23.12 -40.11
C GLY A 837 -34.84 23.97 -39.67
N GLU A 838 -35.79 24.23 -40.55
CA GLU A 838 -37.01 25.02 -40.29
C GLU A 838 -38.26 24.17 -40.51
N ILE A 839 -39.41 24.57 -39.95
CA ILE A 839 -40.71 23.99 -40.22
C ILE A 839 -41.35 24.69 -41.42
N VAL A 840 -41.72 23.93 -42.43
CA VAL A 840 -42.38 24.44 -43.64
C VAL A 840 -43.88 24.18 -43.64
N ALA A 841 -44.35 23.21 -42.86
CA ALA A 841 -45.76 22.95 -42.62
C ALA A 841 -45.99 22.22 -41.29
N ASP A 842 -47.06 22.54 -40.56
CA ASP A 842 -47.50 21.90 -39.32
C ASP A 842 -49.03 21.87 -39.27
N GLY A 843 -49.62 20.69 -39.07
CA GLY A 843 -51.07 20.56 -38.98
C GLY A 843 -51.62 19.16 -39.21
N PRO A 844 -52.93 18.99 -39.20
CA PRO A 844 -53.58 17.70 -39.53
C PRO A 844 -53.18 17.23 -40.94
N VAL A 845 -52.97 15.90 -41.08
CA VAL A 845 -52.61 15.29 -42.40
C VAL A 845 -53.62 15.67 -43.47
N ALA A 846 -54.93 15.67 -43.16
CA ALA A 846 -55.98 16.00 -44.06
C ALA A 846 -55.89 17.46 -44.64
N ASP A 847 -55.49 18.39 -43.77
CA ASP A 847 -55.37 19.80 -44.14
C ASP A 847 -54.18 20.06 -45.08
N ILE A 848 -53.03 19.30 -44.81
CA ILE A 848 -51.80 19.41 -45.63
C ILE A 848 -51.97 18.73 -46.97
N VAL A 849 -52.68 17.62 -47.05
CA VAL A 849 -53.04 16.94 -48.32
C VAL A 849 -54.01 17.80 -49.10
N GLY A 850 -54.98 18.46 -48.42
CA GLY A 850 -55.95 19.33 -48.98
C GLY A 850 -56.91 18.71 -49.96
N ASP A 851 -57.96 19.43 -50.41
CA ASP A 851 -58.86 18.95 -51.48
C ASP A 851 -58.17 19.05 -52.82
N SER A 852 -58.24 17.94 -53.54
CA SER A 852 -57.67 17.87 -54.88
C SER A 852 -58.73 18.10 -55.92
N PRO A 853 -58.54 19.04 -56.88
CA PRO A 853 -59.40 19.18 -58.05
C PRO A 853 -59.26 17.99 -59.02
N VAL A 854 -58.14 17.21 -58.89
CA VAL A 854 -57.91 16.03 -59.77
C VAL A 854 -58.41 14.76 -59.04
N VAL A 855 -59.28 14.06 -59.72
CA VAL A 855 -60.00 12.89 -59.21
C VAL A 855 -59.83 11.74 -60.21
N GLN A 856 -59.54 10.58 -59.70
CA GLN A 856 -59.52 9.36 -60.51
C GLN A 856 -60.84 8.65 -60.37
N PHE A 857 -61.38 8.28 -61.52
CA PHE A 857 -62.58 7.49 -61.67
C PHE A 857 -62.21 6.14 -62.29
N ASP A 858 -62.58 5.04 -61.64
CA ASP A 858 -62.54 3.73 -62.23
C ASP A 858 -63.91 3.45 -62.78
N VAL A 859 -64.02 3.25 -64.05
CA VAL A 859 -65.28 3.18 -64.82
C VAL A 859 -65.34 1.91 -65.66
N THR A 860 -66.56 1.47 -65.95
CA THR A 860 -66.75 0.24 -66.68
C THR A 860 -66.49 0.40 -68.22
N ASP A 861 -66.64 1.66 -68.74
CA ASP A 861 -66.36 1.97 -70.19
C ASP A 861 -65.56 3.28 -70.22
N VAL A 862 -64.28 3.22 -70.44
CA VAL A 862 -63.35 4.36 -70.48
C VAL A 862 -63.60 5.29 -71.63
N PRO A 863 -63.83 4.84 -72.86
CA PRO A 863 -64.18 5.68 -74.02
C PRO A 863 -65.48 6.44 -73.82
N ALA A 864 -66.58 5.75 -73.43
CA ALA A 864 -67.86 6.38 -73.14
C ALA A 864 -67.85 7.36 -72.02
N ALA A 865 -67.15 7.00 -70.96
CA ALA A 865 -66.89 7.90 -69.77
C ALA A 865 -66.12 9.15 -70.19
N SER A 866 -65.11 9.06 -71.05
CA SER A 866 -64.28 10.20 -71.46
C SER A 866 -65.05 11.19 -72.30
N GLU A 867 -65.97 10.72 -73.17
CA GLU A 867 -66.82 11.53 -73.94
C GLU A 867 -67.85 12.29 -73.10
N VAL A 868 -68.48 11.64 -72.13
CA VAL A 868 -69.43 12.23 -71.20
C VAL A 868 -68.74 13.28 -70.33
N LEU A 869 -67.60 13.01 -69.84
CA LEU A 869 -66.81 13.91 -68.97
C LEU A 869 -66.32 15.14 -69.76
N GLY A 870 -65.91 14.99 -71.01
CA GLY A 870 -65.49 16.08 -71.88
C GLY A 870 -66.64 17.09 -72.20
N GLY A 871 -67.88 16.67 -72.01
CA GLY A 871 -69.07 17.52 -72.22
C GLY A 871 -69.61 18.22 -70.92
N ILE A 872 -69.02 18.04 -69.79
CA ILE A 872 -69.44 18.66 -68.50
C ILE A 872 -68.73 20.00 -68.24
N ASP A 873 -69.55 21.07 -68.08
CA ASP A 873 -69.02 22.35 -67.68
C ASP A 873 -68.29 22.27 -66.36
N GLY A 874 -66.99 22.72 -66.29
CA GLY A 874 -66.14 22.65 -65.08
C GLY A 874 -65.32 21.42 -65.01
N VAL A 875 -65.20 20.58 -66.06
CA VAL A 875 -64.13 19.58 -66.19
C VAL A 875 -63.03 20.16 -67.11
N ARG A 876 -61.85 20.39 -66.55
CA ARG A 876 -60.72 21.00 -67.28
C ARG A 876 -59.97 20.00 -68.17
N SER A 877 -59.85 18.83 -67.73
CA SER A 877 -59.16 17.77 -68.53
C SER A 877 -59.61 16.37 -68.13
N VAL A 878 -59.62 15.47 -69.06
CA VAL A 878 -59.85 14.05 -68.85
C VAL A 878 -58.74 13.27 -69.52
N ALA A 879 -58.02 12.42 -68.75
CA ALA A 879 -56.97 11.58 -69.33
C ALA A 879 -57.16 10.14 -68.85
N ALA A 880 -56.98 9.17 -69.70
CA ALA A 880 -56.95 7.78 -69.32
C ALA A 880 -55.68 7.43 -68.53
N ASP A 881 -55.82 6.65 -67.41
CA ASP A 881 -54.73 6.26 -66.54
C ASP A 881 -53.91 5.07 -67.02
N GLY A 882 -54.29 4.52 -68.18
CA GLY A 882 -53.67 3.33 -68.79
C GLY A 882 -53.96 1.98 -68.11
N ARG A 883 -54.77 2.00 -66.96
CA ARG A 883 -55.16 0.81 -66.21
C ARG A 883 -56.68 0.60 -66.12
N GLY A 884 -57.46 1.27 -66.97
CA GLY A 884 -58.91 1.12 -67.04
C GLY A 884 -59.67 2.19 -66.22
N GLY A 885 -59.00 3.24 -65.82
CA GLY A 885 -59.56 4.44 -65.09
C GLY A 885 -59.32 5.73 -65.88
N LEU A 886 -59.99 6.80 -65.43
CA LEU A 886 -59.85 8.17 -65.93
C LEU A 886 -59.36 9.11 -64.82
N VAL A 887 -58.47 10.01 -65.13
CA VAL A 887 -57.98 11.08 -64.27
C VAL A 887 -58.63 12.35 -64.82
N VAL A 888 -59.40 12.96 -63.96
CA VAL A 888 -60.26 14.10 -64.27
C VAL A 888 -59.95 15.31 -63.44
N ASP A 889 -59.63 16.44 -64.01
CA ASP A 889 -59.40 17.70 -63.30
C ASP A 889 -60.74 18.49 -63.30
N LEU A 890 -61.23 18.69 -62.04
CA LEU A 890 -62.49 19.32 -61.75
C LEU A 890 -62.35 20.78 -61.33
N ASP A 891 -62.89 21.74 -62.04
CA ASP A 891 -62.88 23.15 -61.77
C ASP A 891 -64.22 23.64 -61.16
N GLY A 892 -64.36 23.39 -59.84
CA GLY A 892 -65.54 23.80 -59.12
C GLY A 892 -66.75 22.88 -59.25
N THR A 893 -66.76 21.91 -60.10
CA THR A 893 -67.83 20.91 -60.25
C THR A 893 -67.84 19.92 -59.14
N ALA A 894 -69.03 19.68 -58.54
CA ALA A 894 -69.08 18.64 -57.47
C ALA A 894 -68.87 17.24 -58.03
N ARG A 895 -68.07 16.40 -57.29
CA ARG A 895 -67.82 15.01 -57.66
C ARG A 895 -69.08 14.18 -57.79
N SER A 896 -70.14 14.50 -57.03
CA SER A 896 -71.46 13.91 -57.06
C SER A 896 -72.14 14.12 -58.36
N ASP A 897 -71.97 15.33 -58.97
CA ASP A 897 -72.61 15.70 -60.19
C ASP A 897 -71.98 14.99 -61.38
N VAL A 898 -70.61 14.83 -61.34
CA VAL A 898 -69.87 14.08 -62.30
C VAL A 898 -70.27 12.63 -62.28
N VAL A 899 -70.30 11.99 -61.05
CA VAL A 899 -70.78 10.64 -60.91
C VAL A 899 -72.22 10.43 -61.46
N SER A 900 -73.07 11.39 -61.13
CA SER A 900 -74.47 11.36 -61.52
C SER A 900 -74.60 11.48 -63.06
N ALA A 901 -73.73 12.23 -63.72
CA ALA A 901 -73.70 12.34 -65.19
C ALA A 901 -73.25 11.05 -65.85
N LEU A 902 -72.15 10.41 -65.33
CA LEU A 902 -71.67 9.12 -65.80
C LEU A 902 -72.76 8.00 -65.71
N VAL A 903 -73.39 7.94 -64.54
CA VAL A 903 -74.43 6.95 -64.29
C VAL A 903 -75.67 7.16 -65.21
N ARG A 904 -76.04 8.37 -65.43
CA ARG A 904 -77.12 8.72 -66.36
C ARG A 904 -76.80 8.38 -67.81
N ALA A 905 -75.59 8.46 -68.16
CA ALA A 905 -75.06 8.02 -69.46
C ALA A 905 -74.92 6.50 -69.63
N GLY A 906 -75.21 5.74 -68.61
CA GLY A 906 -75.11 4.29 -68.57
C GLY A 906 -73.70 3.75 -68.32
N VAL A 907 -72.79 4.58 -67.87
CA VAL A 907 -71.43 4.18 -67.49
C VAL A 907 -71.41 3.83 -66.00
N GLY A 908 -71.05 2.61 -65.71
CA GLY A 908 -70.80 2.22 -64.29
C GLY A 908 -69.56 2.90 -63.71
N VAL A 909 -69.66 3.37 -62.50
CA VAL A 909 -68.53 3.98 -61.75
C VAL A 909 -68.22 3.09 -60.56
N ASP A 910 -67.06 2.39 -60.59
CA ASP A 910 -66.66 1.43 -59.56
C ASP A 910 -65.97 2.10 -58.39
N ARG A 911 -65.21 3.19 -58.64
CA ARG A 911 -64.50 3.90 -57.62
C ARG A 911 -64.20 5.37 -57.99
N VAL A 912 -64.17 6.24 -56.99
CA VAL A 912 -63.85 7.67 -57.16
C VAL A 912 -62.84 8.03 -56.03
N VAL A 913 -61.69 8.43 -56.45
CA VAL A 913 -60.58 8.72 -55.47
C VAL A 913 -59.90 10.05 -55.81
N PRO A 914 -59.73 10.96 -54.86
CA PRO A 914 -58.89 12.14 -55.02
C PRO A 914 -57.43 11.69 -55.34
N ARG A 915 -56.73 12.32 -56.27
CA ARG A 915 -55.38 11.90 -56.69
C ARG A 915 -54.22 12.61 -55.96
N LYS A 916 -54.52 13.59 -55.07
CA LYS A 916 -53.43 14.25 -54.31
C LYS A 916 -53.07 13.43 -53.06
N ARG A 917 -51.79 13.10 -52.91
CA ARG A 917 -51.25 12.36 -51.78
C ARG A 917 -50.34 13.25 -50.97
N LEU A 918 -50.04 12.90 -49.71
CA LEU A 918 -49.07 13.59 -48.85
C LEU A 918 -47.71 13.77 -49.55
N GLU A 919 -47.37 12.83 -50.47
CA GLU A 919 -46.14 12.93 -51.27
C GLU A 919 -46.15 14.11 -52.26
N ASP A 920 -47.28 14.40 -52.89
CA ASP A 920 -47.44 15.52 -53.83
C ASP A 920 -47.37 16.86 -53.06
N ALA A 921 -48.02 16.91 -51.90
CA ALA A 921 -48.01 18.09 -51.03
C ALA A 921 -46.57 18.32 -50.46
N PHE A 922 -45.89 17.24 -50.04
CA PHE A 922 -44.53 17.32 -49.53
C PHE A 922 -43.55 17.80 -50.61
N LEU A 923 -43.64 17.30 -51.85
CA LEU A 923 -42.79 17.72 -52.98
C LEU A 923 -43.07 19.19 -53.37
N ALA A 924 -44.29 19.66 -53.26
CA ALA A 924 -44.60 21.09 -53.46
C ALA A 924 -44.01 22.00 -52.39
N LEU A 925 -44.00 21.54 -51.14
CA LEU A 925 -43.46 22.30 -50.01
C LEU A 925 -41.94 22.34 -49.96
N VAL A 926 -41.26 21.23 -50.40
CA VAL A 926 -39.80 21.04 -50.34
C VAL A 926 -39.13 21.25 -51.70
N GLY A 927 -39.86 21.07 -52.83
CA GLY A 927 -39.34 21.08 -54.19
C GLY A 927 -39.28 22.42 -54.90
N GLY A 928 -39.80 23.52 -54.30
CA GLY A 928 -39.87 24.83 -54.92
C GLY A 928 -38.50 25.50 -55.24
N ASP A 929 -37.38 25.00 -54.76
CA ASP A 929 -36.06 25.61 -54.87
C ASP A 929 -35.11 24.99 -55.92
N THR A 930 -35.59 23.98 -56.72
CA THR A 930 -34.71 23.33 -57.70
C THR A 930 -34.64 24.05 -59.04
N LYS A 931 -35.24 25.21 -59.21
CA LYS A 931 -35.21 25.97 -60.48
C LYS A 931 -34.24 27.20 -60.49
N ALA A 932 -33.51 27.44 -59.37
CA ALA A 932 -32.65 28.64 -59.26
C ALA A 932 -31.15 28.36 -59.17
N SER A 933 -30.64 27.17 -59.50
CA SER A 933 -29.17 26.89 -59.49
C SER A 933 -28.69 26.11 -60.73
N GLY A 934 -29.14 26.53 -61.89
CA GLY A 934 -28.59 26.12 -63.16
C GLY A 934 -28.09 27.35 -63.92
N GLU A 935 -27.04 28.04 -63.39
CA GLU A 935 -26.12 28.92 -64.14
C GLU A 935 -25.18 29.65 -63.14
N ARG A 936 -24.08 29.05 -62.80
CA ARG A 936 -22.74 29.67 -62.79
C ARG A 936 -21.67 28.63 -62.31
#